data_47342641ae9dcc1fbcad12000ff21717
#
_entry.id   47342641ae9dcc1fbcad12000ff21717
#
_cell.length_a   1.000
_cell.length_b   1.000
_cell.length_c   1.000
_cell.angle_alpha   90.00
_cell.angle_beta   90.00
_cell.angle_gamma   90.00
#
_symmetry.space_group_name_H-M   'P 1'
#
loop_
_entity.id
_entity.type
_entity.pdbx_description
1 polymer ?
#
loop_
_entity_poly.entity_id
_entity_poly.type
_entity_poly.pdbx_seq_one_letter_code
_entity_poly.pdbx_strand_id
1 'polypeptide(L)'
;MADGLLGIPHIAYAKAQVNRSKSLDLSKLDVGFGGFAPTLLNDGESARENVLSAEARIRERCEAAERAQAAQDAHTSELRHYVDQAGTNWEYVVLSESSIRIERCLNAAVNLSVPESIEGLPVRSLAPDACSSLKNVISIEIPDDVTIIGGCAFRFCKSLEYVALPRNLTTFESDWFRGCPSLSRLRMPGLLEEVGPSLFDIPHLEYVEFGAALSRVEPGTFQKSRLIGISIDSENPWLQTDGAAIYSKDAKTLVALACPLSSYAVAPSCTTIARKAFSSFDELAKVDLPSSVEVIGPYAFARTAVRTFEAPSALREIGERAFFACASLESVSLNEKLQVIEADAFSNSDLSTLRIPNSIVEIGYPVAARTKLVYAGEGATFTLEPGSERLMLDESGALYELQGDGMKLLCLFDGEAKRFEAAEGTTEVAPGALLNHTALEEVVLPEGVRIIGAAACKGCRALRRIASPKGVVEMGAEALMDTALESLHIPASLEKIGENALVTYNAHNGKRQPTLREVTVAQGNARYEEKNGMLLEKWSNGKARVVVNTDSRECVRIPEEVVAIAPYAFNGDRNIRELYLSNRIKLVGMRGLAFQCFIELIHIDLEEPIEGHSSFDVRFPEIDRSVKQIELAFSVPDHVSVEAILDHYDGSIVSGSSYDAMVDGGIGLYDQSKMIIARLKDPVLMTPSNRSMCDRVMRSNLVDIIVRAARHDDRQVVDDMLDLGYLTKDNIDIVVERASDVQDAAMTGYLLEVKRRFFGSQLMDFDL
;
A
#
# COMPACT_ATOMS: atom_id res chain seq x y z
N MET A 1 27.50 -25.75 -4.93
CA MET A 1 28.48 -24.73 -5.36
C MET A 1 27.71 -23.75 -6.22
N ALA A 2 27.30 -22.69 -5.61
CA ALA A 2 27.04 -21.38 -6.22
C ALA A 2 26.50 -20.51 -5.10
N ASP A 3 27.42 -19.95 -4.35
CA ASP A 3 27.18 -18.88 -3.40
C ASP A 3 27.53 -17.56 -4.05
N GLY A 4 26.77 -16.56 -3.70
CA GLY A 4 27.30 -15.21 -3.77
C GLY A 4 26.36 -14.21 -4.43
N LEU A 5 26.00 -13.21 -3.61
CA LEU A 5 25.45 -11.90 -3.95
C LEU A 5 23.93 -11.74 -3.80
N LEU A 6 23.51 -11.65 -2.54
CA LEU A 6 22.33 -10.86 -2.16
C LEU A 6 22.72 -9.93 -1.01
N GLY A 7 23.23 -8.80 -1.36
CA GLY A 7 23.48 -7.68 -0.46
C GLY A 7 23.27 -6.36 -1.21
N ILE A 8 22.36 -5.54 -0.67
CA ILE A 8 22.18 -4.11 -0.92
C ILE A 8 21.24 -3.71 -2.07
N PRO A 9 19.89 -3.71 -1.84
CA PRO A 9 19.00 -2.86 -2.63
C PRO A 9 18.47 -1.61 -1.89
N HIS A 10 18.48 -1.56 -0.55
CA HIS A 10 17.78 -0.47 0.15
C HIS A 10 18.52 0.88 0.16
N ILE A 11 19.84 0.90 0.18
CA ILE A 11 20.64 2.15 0.17
C ILE A 11 20.67 2.81 -1.21
N ALA A 12 20.66 2.00 -2.27
CA ALA A 12 20.61 2.52 -3.65
C ALA A 12 19.25 3.15 -3.99
N TYR A 13 18.16 2.64 -3.44
CA TYR A 13 16.82 3.18 -3.66
C TYR A 13 16.62 4.53 -2.98
N ALA A 14 17.10 4.70 -1.77
CA ALA A 14 17.08 5.98 -1.06
C ALA A 14 17.95 7.07 -1.75
N LYS A 15 19.12 6.70 -2.28
CA LYS A 15 19.99 7.62 -3.06
C LYS A 15 19.38 8.03 -4.40
N ALA A 16 18.63 7.15 -5.07
CA ALA A 16 17.95 7.47 -6.32
C ALA A 16 16.77 8.44 -6.12
N GLN A 17 16.06 8.34 -5.01
CA GLN A 17 14.96 9.26 -4.66
C GLN A 17 15.48 10.66 -4.31
N VAL A 18 16.57 10.77 -3.53
CA VAL A 18 17.15 12.06 -3.11
C VAL A 18 17.78 12.82 -4.28
N ASN A 19 18.33 12.15 -5.29
CA ASN A 19 18.90 12.80 -6.46
C ASN A 19 17.85 13.24 -7.51
N ARG A 20 16.66 12.62 -7.53
CA ARG A 20 15.56 13.05 -8.41
C ARG A 20 14.82 14.29 -7.90
N SER A 21 14.80 14.54 -6.59
CA SER A 21 14.15 15.73 -6.00
C SER A 21 14.93 17.03 -6.21
N LYS A 22 16.17 16.99 -6.68
CA LYS A 22 17.00 18.19 -6.91
C LYS A 22 16.90 18.80 -8.30
N SER A 23 16.18 18.22 -9.26
CA SER A 23 16.13 18.69 -10.65
C SER A 23 14.77 19.22 -11.13
N LEU A 24 13.73 19.23 -10.31
CA LEU A 24 12.44 19.83 -10.68
C LEU A 24 12.12 21.03 -9.80
N ASP A 25 12.32 22.22 -10.38
CA ASP A 25 11.80 23.47 -9.84
C ASP A 25 10.30 23.55 -10.13
N LEU A 26 9.50 23.06 -9.20
CA LEU A 26 8.03 23.01 -9.29
C LEU A 26 7.38 24.42 -9.25
N SER A 27 8.14 25.47 -9.02
CA SER A 27 7.63 26.85 -8.98
C SER A 27 7.32 27.42 -10.37
N LYS A 28 7.69 26.74 -11.45
CA LYS A 28 7.48 27.18 -12.85
C LYS A 28 6.33 26.46 -13.57
N LEU A 29 5.69 25.50 -12.93
CA LEU A 29 4.47 24.88 -13.42
C LEU A 29 3.28 25.60 -12.79
N ASP A 30 2.73 26.56 -13.52
CA ASP A 30 1.43 27.18 -13.22
C ASP A 30 0.30 26.18 -13.55
N VAL A 31 0.34 25.05 -12.86
CA VAL A 31 -0.72 24.07 -12.80
C VAL A 31 -1.52 24.44 -11.57
N GLY A 32 -2.64 25.10 -11.76
CA GLY A 32 -3.58 25.35 -10.68
C GLY A 32 -4.01 24.04 -10.05
N PHE A 33 -3.23 23.52 -9.12
CA PHE A 33 -3.67 22.49 -8.20
C PHE A 33 -4.74 23.09 -7.31
N GLY A 34 -6.00 22.98 -7.77
CA GLY A 34 -7.14 23.15 -6.90
C GLY A 34 -6.98 22.19 -5.75
N GLY A 35 -6.62 22.76 -4.62
CA GLY A 35 -6.49 22.24 -3.28
C GLY A 35 -6.77 20.76 -3.08
N PHE A 36 -5.73 19.95 -3.00
CA PHE A 36 -5.71 18.85 -2.07
C PHE A 36 -5.66 19.43 -0.66
N ALA A 37 -6.82 19.69 -0.11
CA ALA A 37 -7.00 19.64 1.31
C ALA A 37 -7.64 18.28 1.59
N PRO A 38 -6.93 17.29 2.16
CA PRO A 38 -7.62 16.30 2.94
C PRO A 38 -8.22 17.09 4.12
N THR A 39 -9.51 17.17 4.18
CA THR A 39 -10.25 17.54 5.38
C THR A 39 -10.11 16.41 6.42
N LEU A 40 -8.91 16.17 6.78
CA LEU A 40 -8.43 15.34 7.87
C LEU A 40 -7.05 15.89 8.18
N LEU A 41 -6.97 17.06 8.78
CA LEU A 41 -5.72 17.51 9.42
C LEU A 41 -5.86 18.99 9.80
N ASN A 42 -6.43 19.20 10.97
CA ASN A 42 -6.03 20.37 11.75
C ASN A 42 -4.61 20.21 12.34
N ASP A 43 -3.88 19.13 11.94
CA ASP A 43 -2.50 18.86 12.32
C ASP A 43 -1.52 18.90 11.13
N GLY A 44 -1.90 19.52 10.02
CA GLY A 44 -1.09 19.52 8.79
C GLY A 44 0.28 20.21 8.90
N GLU A 45 0.45 21.19 9.79
CA GLU A 45 1.74 21.79 10.11
C GLU A 45 2.56 20.90 11.05
N SER A 46 1.93 20.34 12.08
CA SER A 46 2.58 19.42 13.02
C SER A 46 3.00 18.11 12.38
N ALA A 47 2.21 17.54 11.46
CA ALA A 47 2.58 16.34 10.71
C ALA A 47 3.71 16.60 9.71
N ARG A 48 3.73 17.76 9.04
CA ARG A 48 4.84 18.16 8.15
C ARG A 48 6.13 18.46 8.93
N GLU A 49 6.05 19.15 10.06
CA GLU A 49 7.19 19.36 10.95
C GLU A 49 7.69 18.04 11.55
N ASN A 50 6.81 17.11 11.90
CA ASN A 50 7.18 15.80 12.40
C ASN A 50 7.82 14.92 11.31
N VAL A 51 7.33 14.95 10.06
CA VAL A 51 7.96 14.24 8.93
C VAL A 51 9.31 14.85 8.59
N LEU A 52 9.40 16.17 8.50
CA LEU A 52 10.65 16.88 8.24
C LEU A 52 11.67 16.70 9.39
N SER A 53 11.20 16.65 10.63
CA SER A 53 12.06 16.37 11.79
C SER A 53 12.48 14.89 11.84
N ALA A 54 11.65 13.96 11.43
CA ALA A 54 11.99 12.54 11.29
C ALA A 54 12.99 12.32 10.13
N GLU A 55 12.78 12.95 8.99
CA GLU A 55 13.72 12.90 7.86
C GLU A 55 15.07 13.55 8.21
N ALA A 56 15.08 14.66 8.94
CA ALA A 56 16.30 15.31 9.42
C ALA A 56 17.07 14.40 10.41
N ARG A 57 16.36 13.74 11.32
CA ARG A 57 16.95 12.78 12.28
C ARG A 57 17.45 11.53 11.58
N ILE A 58 16.74 11.01 10.57
CA ILE A 58 17.20 9.87 9.74
C ILE A 58 18.45 10.28 8.96
N ARG A 59 18.48 11.49 8.39
CA ARG A 59 19.63 12.00 7.67
C ARG A 59 20.84 12.17 8.60
N GLU A 60 20.65 12.75 9.77
CA GLU A 60 21.72 12.94 10.77
C GLU A 60 22.24 11.60 11.28
N ARG A 61 21.36 10.59 11.47
CA ARG A 61 21.75 9.21 11.82
C ARG A 61 22.50 8.52 10.67
N CYS A 62 22.06 8.64 9.43
CA CYS A 62 22.77 8.12 8.27
C CYS A 62 24.14 8.76 8.10
N GLU A 63 24.25 10.08 8.27
CA GLU A 63 25.54 10.81 8.22
C GLU A 63 26.44 10.49 9.41
N ALA A 64 25.88 10.22 10.59
CA ALA A 64 26.62 9.76 11.75
C ALA A 64 27.12 8.33 11.55
N ALA A 65 26.27 7.43 11.00
CA ALA A 65 26.64 6.06 10.66
C ALA A 65 27.68 6.02 9.52
N GLU A 66 27.56 6.87 8.50
CA GLU A 66 28.57 6.99 7.43
C GLU A 66 29.89 7.56 7.93
N ARG A 67 29.86 8.52 8.88
CA ARG A 67 31.08 9.02 9.54
C ARG A 67 31.72 7.98 10.45
N ALA A 68 30.91 7.20 11.17
CA ALA A 68 31.38 6.07 11.96
C ALA A 68 31.98 4.97 11.08
N GLN A 69 31.35 4.65 9.95
CA GLN A 69 31.85 3.68 8.98
C GLN A 69 33.13 4.15 8.31
N ALA A 70 33.21 5.43 7.88
CA ALA A 70 34.42 6.02 7.29
C ALA A 70 35.57 6.12 8.28
N ALA A 71 35.29 6.33 9.58
CA ALA A 71 36.29 6.26 10.63
C ALA A 71 36.76 4.81 10.91
N GLN A 72 35.89 3.82 10.66
CA GLN A 72 36.23 2.41 10.74
C GLN A 72 37.13 1.93 9.60
N ASP A 73 36.90 2.42 8.38
CA ASP A 73 37.63 2.00 7.17
C ASP A 73 39.05 2.64 7.08
N ALA A 74 39.34 3.63 7.93
CA ALA A 74 40.62 4.35 7.90
C ALA A 74 41.79 3.67 8.68
N HIS A 75 41.49 2.65 9.46
CA HIS A 75 42.53 1.90 10.20
C HIS A 75 42.44 0.41 9.92
N THR A 76 43.37 -0.14 9.18
CA THR A 76 43.75 -1.57 9.16
C THR A 76 44.28 -1.96 10.55
N SER A 77 43.40 -2.10 11.53
CA SER A 77 43.74 -2.60 12.84
C SER A 77 43.94 -4.11 12.75
N GLU A 78 45.08 -4.59 13.26
CA GLU A 78 45.42 -6.01 13.33
C GLU A 78 44.38 -6.75 14.16
N LEU A 79 43.83 -7.84 13.59
CA LEU A 79 42.89 -8.72 14.31
C LEU A 79 43.64 -9.44 15.42
N ARG A 80 43.16 -9.33 16.66
CA ARG A 80 43.74 -9.90 17.85
C ARG A 80 42.80 -10.91 18.48
N HIS A 81 43.35 -11.79 19.30
CA HIS A 81 42.65 -12.86 19.99
C HIS A 81 42.79 -12.73 21.50
N TYR A 82 41.70 -12.95 22.21
CA TYR A 82 41.69 -12.99 23.69
C TYR A 82 40.82 -14.14 24.16
N VAL A 83 41.31 -14.84 25.22
CA VAL A 83 40.54 -15.88 25.90
C VAL A 83 40.23 -15.39 27.30
N ASP A 84 38.94 -15.28 27.64
CA ASP A 84 38.53 -14.87 28.96
C ASP A 84 38.63 -15.99 30.01
N GLN A 85 38.32 -15.68 31.27
CA GLN A 85 38.36 -16.63 32.37
C GLN A 85 37.34 -17.76 32.25
N ALA A 86 36.27 -17.58 31.47
CA ALA A 86 35.27 -18.59 31.20
C ALA A 86 35.66 -19.50 30.02
N GLY A 87 36.77 -19.24 29.36
CA GLY A 87 37.26 -19.98 28.21
C GLY A 87 36.64 -19.55 26.89
N THR A 88 35.94 -18.39 26.85
CA THR A 88 35.39 -17.84 25.63
C THR A 88 36.47 -17.19 24.78
N ASN A 89 36.51 -17.49 23.50
CA ASN A 89 37.46 -16.91 22.56
C ASN A 89 36.85 -15.70 21.85
N TRP A 90 37.53 -14.58 21.95
CA TRP A 90 37.15 -13.31 21.36
C TRP A 90 38.16 -12.89 20.29
N GLU A 91 37.65 -12.55 19.12
CA GLU A 91 38.38 -11.80 18.09
C GLU A 91 38.04 -10.34 18.23
N TYR A 92 39.03 -9.45 18.25
CA TYR A 92 38.84 -8.04 18.47
C TYR A 92 39.86 -7.19 17.71
N VAL A 93 39.49 -5.91 17.51
CA VAL A 93 40.36 -4.90 16.96
C VAL A 93 40.44 -3.70 17.92
N VAL A 94 41.58 -3.04 17.95
CA VAL A 94 41.75 -1.80 18.69
C VAL A 94 41.42 -0.65 17.75
N LEU A 95 40.32 0.05 18.02
CA LEU A 95 39.85 1.17 17.19
C LEU A 95 40.63 2.48 17.41
N SER A 96 41.16 2.65 18.63
CA SER A 96 41.98 3.77 19.06
C SER A 96 42.74 3.36 20.29
N GLU A 97 43.74 4.16 20.77
CA GLU A 97 44.47 3.89 22.02
C GLU A 97 43.52 3.79 23.24
N SER A 98 42.24 4.02 23.10
CA SER A 98 41.24 4.09 24.19
C SER A 98 40.07 3.11 24.09
N SER A 99 39.89 2.33 23.02
CA SER A 99 38.71 1.45 22.88
C SER A 99 38.87 0.26 21.95
N ILE A 100 38.05 -0.76 22.17
CA ILE A 100 38.02 -2.01 21.44
C ILE A 100 36.65 -2.25 20.80
N ARG A 101 36.67 -2.84 19.60
CA ARG A 101 35.52 -3.49 18.96
C ARG A 101 35.73 -5.01 18.97
N ILE A 102 34.72 -5.73 19.46
CA ILE A 102 34.65 -7.19 19.30
C ILE A 102 34.22 -7.49 17.85
N GLU A 103 35.05 -8.25 17.13
CA GLU A 103 34.76 -8.70 15.77
C GLU A 103 33.98 -10.01 15.77
N ARG A 104 34.34 -10.95 16.64
CA ARG A 104 33.71 -12.27 16.71
C ARG A 104 33.90 -12.98 18.04
N CYS A 105 32.85 -13.72 18.43
CA CYS A 105 32.89 -14.73 19.47
C CYS A 105 32.98 -16.13 18.83
N LEU A 106 34.08 -16.87 19.06
CA LEU A 106 34.34 -18.16 18.38
C LEU A 106 33.92 -19.38 19.20
N ASN A 107 34.06 -19.33 20.52
CA ASN A 107 33.72 -20.43 21.42
C ASN A 107 33.17 -19.85 22.71
N ALA A 108 31.84 -19.80 22.79
CA ALA A 108 31.13 -19.13 23.87
C ALA A 108 30.78 -20.06 25.02
N ALA A 109 30.83 -19.55 26.23
CA ALA A 109 30.24 -20.17 27.42
C ALA A 109 28.70 -20.19 27.26
N VAL A 110 28.01 -21.07 27.99
CA VAL A 110 26.54 -21.20 27.98
C VAL A 110 25.89 -19.90 28.43
N ASN A 111 26.44 -19.27 29.46
CA ASN A 111 26.06 -17.89 29.87
C ASN A 111 27.22 -16.98 29.43
N LEU A 112 26.99 -16.23 28.36
CA LEU A 112 28.00 -15.39 27.75
C LEU A 112 27.97 -14.01 28.40
N SER A 113 29.09 -13.58 28.96
CA SER A 113 29.29 -12.19 29.38
C SER A 113 30.35 -11.57 28.47
N VAL A 114 29.95 -10.52 27.74
CA VAL A 114 30.88 -9.73 26.94
C VAL A 114 31.85 -9.03 27.91
N PRO A 115 33.19 -9.11 27.70
CA PRO A 115 34.15 -8.48 28.64
C PRO A 115 34.00 -6.96 28.66
N GLU A 116 34.06 -6.35 29.86
CA GLU A 116 34.06 -4.89 30.00
C GLU A 116 35.32 -4.26 29.38
N SER A 117 36.45 -4.98 29.47
CA SER A 117 37.73 -4.55 28.92
C SER A 117 38.60 -5.75 28.50
N ILE A 118 39.44 -5.54 27.50
CA ILE A 118 40.49 -6.50 27.08
C ILE A 118 41.82 -5.77 27.10
N GLU A 119 42.81 -6.36 27.77
CA GLU A 119 44.16 -5.75 27.94
C GLU A 119 44.14 -4.34 28.53
N GLY A 120 43.14 -4.05 29.39
CA GLY A 120 42.97 -2.74 30.03
C GLY A 120 42.26 -1.66 29.17
N LEU A 121 41.88 -2.00 27.94
CA LEU A 121 41.09 -1.12 27.07
C LEU A 121 39.62 -1.49 27.12
N PRO A 122 38.68 -0.53 27.26
CA PRO A 122 37.27 -0.80 27.36
C PRO A 122 36.69 -1.28 26.03
N VAL A 123 35.74 -2.23 26.07
CA VAL A 123 34.94 -2.68 24.94
C VAL A 123 33.80 -1.67 24.73
N ARG A 124 33.76 -1.01 23.58
CA ARG A 124 32.79 0.03 23.24
C ARG A 124 31.82 -0.37 22.13
N SER A 125 32.17 -1.38 21.35
CA SER A 125 31.33 -1.80 20.23
C SER A 125 31.44 -3.29 19.91
N LEU A 126 30.35 -3.82 19.34
CA LEU A 126 30.28 -5.14 18.72
C LEU A 126 30.14 -4.94 17.21
N ALA A 127 30.92 -5.69 16.43
CA ALA A 127 30.81 -5.68 14.97
C ALA A 127 29.52 -6.37 14.49
N PRO A 128 29.12 -6.17 13.23
CA PRO A 128 28.07 -6.98 12.61
C PRO A 128 28.39 -8.47 12.76
N ASP A 129 27.38 -9.28 13.09
CA ASP A 129 27.50 -10.73 13.29
C ASP A 129 28.44 -11.17 14.44
N ALA A 130 28.92 -10.31 15.32
CA ALA A 130 29.94 -10.57 16.31
C ALA A 130 29.69 -11.79 17.22
N CYS A 131 28.43 -12.00 17.62
CA CYS A 131 27.97 -13.12 18.44
C CYS A 131 26.92 -13.97 17.71
N SER A 132 26.98 -14.04 16.37
CA SER A 132 26.02 -14.79 15.58
C SER A 132 26.28 -16.31 15.63
N SER A 133 25.20 -17.09 15.43
CA SER A 133 25.25 -18.56 15.28
C SER A 133 25.81 -19.34 16.48
N LEU A 134 25.78 -18.78 17.69
CA LEU A 134 26.21 -19.41 18.92
C LEU A 134 25.15 -20.44 19.37
N LYS A 135 25.41 -21.73 19.10
CA LYS A 135 24.40 -22.81 19.24
C LYS A 135 24.02 -23.16 20.68
N ASN A 136 24.96 -22.99 21.63
CA ASN A 136 24.80 -23.44 23.01
C ASN A 136 24.59 -22.30 24.01
N VAL A 137 24.59 -21.06 23.56
CA VAL A 137 24.43 -19.89 24.43
C VAL A 137 22.96 -19.74 24.81
N ILE A 138 22.69 -19.68 26.12
CA ILE A 138 21.36 -19.49 26.71
C ILE A 138 21.15 -18.04 27.11
N SER A 139 22.20 -17.35 27.62
CA SER A 139 22.09 -15.95 27.98
C SER A 139 23.29 -15.13 27.50
N ILE A 140 23.04 -13.86 27.20
CA ILE A 140 24.04 -12.87 26.83
C ILE A 140 23.87 -11.63 27.72
N GLU A 141 24.95 -11.24 28.40
CA GLU A 141 25.03 -9.96 29.10
C GLU A 141 26.08 -9.08 28.45
N ILE A 142 25.71 -7.84 28.16
CA ILE A 142 26.55 -6.85 27.49
C ILE A 142 26.80 -5.70 28.45
N PRO A 143 28.07 -5.30 28.67
CA PRO A 143 28.43 -4.22 29.56
C PRO A 143 27.83 -2.89 29.16
N ASP A 144 27.54 -2.06 30.16
CA ASP A 144 26.91 -0.74 29.95
C ASP A 144 27.76 0.23 29.12
N ASP A 145 29.07 -0.02 29.05
CA ASP A 145 30.02 0.77 28.27
C ASP A 145 29.98 0.53 26.76
N VAL A 146 29.29 -0.51 26.29
CA VAL A 146 29.06 -0.78 24.88
C VAL A 146 27.96 0.16 24.38
N THR A 147 28.30 1.02 23.41
CA THR A 147 27.41 2.04 22.86
C THR A 147 27.00 1.77 21.41
N ILE A 148 27.63 0.81 20.74
CA ILE A 148 27.34 0.44 19.35
C ILE A 148 27.24 -1.08 19.25
N ILE A 149 26.15 -1.57 18.67
CA ILE A 149 25.93 -2.97 18.32
C ILE A 149 25.66 -3.04 16.83
N GLY A 150 26.50 -3.78 16.11
CA GLY A 150 26.38 -3.94 14.66
C GLY A 150 25.19 -4.80 14.25
N GLY A 151 24.75 -4.65 13.00
CA GLY A 151 23.60 -5.37 12.45
C GLY A 151 23.74 -6.90 12.60
N CYS A 152 22.65 -7.59 12.87
CA CYS A 152 22.59 -9.05 13.01
C CYS A 152 23.52 -9.63 14.10
N ALA A 153 23.94 -8.84 15.09
CA ALA A 153 24.98 -9.20 16.05
C ALA A 153 24.76 -10.55 16.75
N PHE A 154 23.52 -10.96 17.00
CA PHE A 154 23.13 -12.18 17.71
C PHE A 154 22.31 -13.15 16.85
N ARG A 155 22.26 -12.96 15.53
CA ARG A 155 21.40 -13.78 14.64
C ARG A 155 21.73 -15.27 14.74
N PHE A 156 20.68 -16.11 14.55
CA PHE A 156 20.78 -17.57 14.55
C PHE A 156 21.31 -18.22 15.85
N CYS A 157 21.23 -17.54 16.99
CA CYS A 157 21.51 -18.13 18.31
C CYS A 157 20.30 -18.95 18.76
N LYS A 158 20.23 -20.24 18.36
CA LYS A 158 19.03 -21.08 18.49
C LYS A 158 18.61 -21.38 19.94
N SER A 159 19.54 -21.43 20.88
CA SER A 159 19.26 -21.71 22.30
C SER A 159 19.18 -20.47 23.17
N LEU A 160 19.34 -19.28 22.58
CA LEU A 160 19.35 -18.02 23.32
C LEU A 160 17.97 -17.71 23.90
N GLU A 161 17.85 -17.62 25.22
CA GLU A 161 16.62 -17.38 25.97
C GLU A 161 16.54 -15.96 26.55
N TYR A 162 17.70 -15.39 26.92
CA TYR A 162 17.80 -14.08 27.58
C TYR A 162 18.92 -13.23 27.03
N VAL A 163 18.64 -11.93 26.83
CA VAL A 163 19.64 -10.91 26.52
C VAL A 163 19.46 -9.68 27.41
N ALA A 164 20.57 -9.24 28.02
CA ALA A 164 20.65 -7.95 28.70
C ALA A 164 21.42 -6.96 27.84
N LEU A 165 20.70 -6.02 27.20
CA LEU A 165 21.32 -4.95 26.43
C LEU A 165 21.90 -3.86 27.34
N PRO A 166 22.94 -3.11 26.88
CA PRO A 166 23.60 -2.05 27.65
C PRO A 166 22.62 -0.95 28.08
N ARG A 167 22.77 -0.46 29.32
CA ARG A 167 21.95 0.66 29.78
C ARG A 167 22.27 1.97 29.06
N ASN A 168 23.50 2.15 28.61
CA ASN A 168 23.95 3.36 27.91
C ASN A 168 23.68 3.35 26.40
N LEU A 169 23.05 2.29 25.87
CA LEU A 169 22.67 2.20 24.46
C LEU A 169 21.39 3.00 24.21
N THR A 170 21.36 3.75 23.11
CA THR A 170 20.24 4.63 22.73
C THR A 170 19.37 4.06 21.62
N THR A 171 19.79 2.98 20.98
CA THR A 171 19.14 2.39 19.81
C THR A 171 18.81 0.92 20.04
N PHE A 172 17.83 0.44 19.31
CA PHE A 172 17.42 -0.96 19.26
C PHE A 172 17.08 -1.36 17.83
N GLU A 173 17.54 -2.53 17.37
CA GLU A 173 17.21 -3.11 16.09
C GLU A 173 16.77 -4.57 16.26
N SER A 174 15.57 -4.91 15.81
CA SER A 174 15.04 -6.27 15.91
C SER A 174 15.85 -7.31 15.11
N ASP A 175 16.51 -6.88 14.04
CA ASP A 175 17.37 -7.72 13.20
C ASP A 175 18.56 -8.32 13.96
N TRP A 176 18.94 -7.76 15.12
CA TRP A 176 19.97 -8.34 15.96
C TRP A 176 19.64 -9.77 16.38
N PHE A 177 18.34 -10.09 16.54
CA PHE A 177 17.83 -11.37 17.03
C PHE A 177 17.18 -12.24 15.96
N ARG A 178 17.43 -11.95 14.71
CA ARG A 178 16.88 -12.72 13.60
C ARG A 178 17.27 -14.19 13.68
N GLY A 179 16.28 -15.10 13.72
CA GLY A 179 16.52 -16.54 13.81
C GLY A 179 16.91 -17.04 15.21
N CYS A 180 16.50 -16.34 16.28
CA CYS A 180 16.63 -16.75 17.68
C CYS A 180 15.26 -17.25 18.21
N PRO A 181 14.86 -18.50 17.94
CA PRO A 181 13.50 -18.98 18.24
C PRO A 181 13.25 -19.18 19.73
N SER A 182 14.26 -19.25 20.57
CA SER A 182 14.13 -19.48 22.02
C SER A 182 14.15 -18.17 22.83
N LEU A 183 14.40 -17.00 22.18
CA LEU A 183 14.50 -15.73 22.90
C LEU A 183 13.16 -15.34 23.49
N SER A 184 13.04 -15.45 24.82
CA SER A 184 11.80 -15.19 25.56
C SER A 184 11.89 -13.99 26.49
N ARG A 185 13.11 -13.54 26.83
CA ARG A 185 13.32 -12.41 27.76
C ARG A 185 14.36 -11.44 27.23
N LEU A 186 14.02 -10.13 27.29
CA LEU A 186 14.88 -9.07 26.78
C LEU A 186 14.88 -7.87 27.74
N ARG A 187 16.07 -7.49 28.20
CA ARG A 187 16.26 -6.18 28.83
C ARG A 187 16.66 -5.18 27.75
N MET A 188 15.81 -4.17 27.57
CA MET A 188 15.98 -3.12 26.56
C MET A 188 17.11 -2.14 26.94
N PRO A 189 17.62 -1.38 25.97
CA PRO A 189 18.58 -0.31 26.23
C PRO A 189 18.02 0.71 27.25
N GLY A 190 18.85 1.10 28.22
CA GLY A 190 18.42 1.99 29.31
C GLY A 190 18.12 3.41 28.86
N LEU A 191 18.84 3.92 27.83
CA LEU A 191 18.65 5.25 27.25
C LEU A 191 17.70 5.26 26.02
N LEU A 192 17.00 4.15 25.75
CA LEU A 192 16.00 4.11 24.69
C LEU A 192 14.78 4.94 25.08
N GLU A 193 14.52 6.02 24.35
CA GLU A 193 13.43 6.97 24.62
C GLU A 193 12.10 6.56 23.99
N GLU A 194 12.13 5.81 22.87
CA GLU A 194 10.95 5.47 22.10
C GLU A 194 10.97 4.01 21.64
N VAL A 195 9.79 3.37 21.66
CA VAL A 195 9.58 2.02 21.12
C VAL A 195 8.40 2.02 20.16
N GLY A 196 8.56 1.24 19.08
CA GLY A 196 7.57 1.10 18.01
C GLY A 196 7.32 -0.36 17.61
N PRO A 197 6.46 -0.60 16.61
CA PRO A 197 6.00 -1.95 16.21
C PRO A 197 7.12 -2.92 15.80
N SER A 198 8.28 -2.44 15.35
CA SER A 198 9.42 -3.27 14.97
C SER A 198 10.02 -4.08 16.11
N LEU A 199 9.75 -3.71 17.37
CA LEU A 199 10.18 -4.46 18.55
C LEU A 199 9.68 -5.92 18.54
N PHE A 200 8.49 -6.16 17.97
CA PHE A 200 7.82 -7.46 18.03
C PHE A 200 8.03 -8.34 16.79
N ASP A 201 9.01 -8.05 15.96
CA ASP A 201 9.51 -8.99 14.96
C ASP A 201 10.26 -10.18 15.58
N ILE A 202 10.34 -10.24 16.94
CA ILE A 202 10.86 -11.34 17.73
C ILE A 202 9.70 -12.25 18.17
N PRO A 203 9.47 -13.40 17.53
CA PRO A 203 8.17 -14.11 17.60
C PRO A 203 7.85 -14.82 18.90
N HIS A 204 8.85 -15.04 19.80
CA HIS A 204 8.69 -15.81 21.04
C HIS A 204 9.02 -15.00 22.29
N LEU A 205 9.04 -13.66 22.17
CA LEU A 205 9.33 -12.78 23.29
C LEU A 205 8.15 -12.80 24.28
N GLU A 206 8.43 -13.17 25.55
CA GLU A 206 7.44 -13.30 26.64
C GLU A 206 7.57 -12.17 27.69
N TYR A 207 8.80 -11.69 27.92
CA TYR A 207 9.09 -10.66 28.90
C TYR A 207 10.03 -9.58 28.38
N VAL A 208 9.67 -8.33 28.61
CA VAL A 208 10.48 -7.17 28.27
C VAL A 208 10.65 -6.24 29.46
N GLU A 209 11.88 -5.81 29.68
CA GLU A 209 12.25 -4.85 30.70
C GLU A 209 12.68 -3.54 30.05
N PHE A 210 11.94 -2.44 30.30
CA PHE A 210 12.23 -1.12 29.76
C PHE A 210 12.99 -0.27 30.79
N GLY A 211 13.91 0.58 30.29
CA GLY A 211 14.69 1.49 31.11
C GLY A 211 13.96 2.77 31.54
N ALA A 212 14.68 3.59 32.32
CA ALA A 212 14.14 4.84 32.86
C ALA A 212 13.95 5.93 31.81
N ALA A 213 14.62 5.88 30.65
CA ALA A 213 14.52 6.90 29.62
C ALA A 213 13.27 6.76 28.71
N LEU A 214 12.58 5.62 28.72
CA LEU A 214 11.41 5.41 27.86
C LEU A 214 10.35 6.45 28.16
N SER A 215 10.08 7.32 27.19
CA SER A 215 9.08 8.41 27.30
C SER A 215 7.94 8.24 26.32
N ARG A 216 8.13 7.45 25.25
CA ARG A 216 7.17 7.30 24.17
C ARG A 216 7.02 5.85 23.73
N VAL A 217 5.76 5.47 23.56
CA VAL A 217 5.35 4.20 22.96
C VAL A 217 4.48 4.52 21.76
N GLU A 218 4.91 4.11 20.57
CA GLU A 218 4.14 4.35 19.34
C GLU A 218 2.80 3.58 19.37
N PRO A 219 1.72 4.19 18.85
CA PRO A 219 0.43 3.52 18.81
C PRO A 219 0.47 2.22 18.00
N GLY A 220 0.04 1.12 18.63
CA GLY A 220 0.02 -0.20 18.02
C GLY A 220 1.32 -1.00 18.14
N THR A 221 2.28 -0.54 18.94
CA THR A 221 3.55 -1.25 19.22
C THR A 221 3.30 -2.71 19.61
N PHE A 222 2.28 -2.99 20.44
CA PHE A 222 2.04 -4.33 20.98
C PHE A 222 0.99 -5.18 20.23
N GLN A 223 0.52 -4.77 19.06
CA GLN A 223 -0.57 -5.45 18.33
C GLN A 223 -0.33 -6.92 17.98
N LYS A 224 0.91 -7.37 17.90
CA LYS A 224 1.28 -8.76 17.59
C LYS A 224 2.03 -9.42 18.74
N SER A 225 2.06 -8.77 19.88
CA SER A 225 2.77 -9.22 21.06
C SER A 225 2.23 -10.56 21.57
N ARG A 226 3.14 -11.38 22.09
CA ARG A 226 2.85 -12.58 22.89
C ARG A 226 3.36 -12.43 24.30
N LEU A 227 3.60 -11.22 24.75
CA LEU A 227 4.14 -10.94 26.06
C LEU A 227 3.24 -11.46 27.17
N ILE A 228 3.84 -12.08 28.16
CA ILE A 228 3.19 -12.50 29.41
C ILE A 228 3.36 -11.41 30.48
N GLY A 229 4.42 -10.59 30.34
CA GLY A 229 4.64 -9.48 31.26
C GLY A 229 5.66 -8.46 30.75
N ILE A 230 5.50 -7.24 31.25
CA ILE A 230 6.44 -6.14 31.04
C ILE A 230 6.82 -5.50 32.35
N SER A 231 8.02 -4.91 32.40
CA SER A 231 8.43 -4.03 33.49
C SER A 231 9.01 -2.74 32.94
N ILE A 232 8.86 -1.66 33.71
CA ILE A 232 9.45 -0.35 33.44
C ILE A 232 10.24 0.02 34.69
N ASP A 233 11.43 0.57 34.50
CA ASP A 233 12.28 1.01 35.60
C ASP A 233 11.50 1.97 36.53
N SER A 234 11.58 1.75 37.84
CA SER A 234 10.86 2.54 38.84
C SER A 234 11.21 4.05 38.83
N GLU A 235 12.44 4.37 38.39
CA GLU A 235 12.94 5.73 38.24
C GLU A 235 12.44 6.43 36.95
N ASN A 236 11.69 5.71 36.08
CA ASN A 236 11.10 6.31 34.88
C ASN A 236 10.15 7.45 35.28
N PRO A 237 10.38 8.70 34.81
CA PRO A 237 9.54 9.83 35.18
C PRO A 237 8.25 9.98 34.37
N TRP A 238 8.13 9.25 33.22
CA TRP A 238 7.08 9.46 32.24
C TRP A 238 6.01 8.38 32.26
N LEU A 239 6.43 7.12 32.42
CA LEU A 239 5.59 5.95 32.26
C LEU A 239 5.67 5.04 33.49
N GLN A 240 4.63 4.24 33.66
CA GLN A 240 4.57 3.14 34.62
C GLN A 240 3.79 1.96 34.03
N THR A 241 3.86 0.80 34.68
CA THR A 241 3.13 -0.39 34.26
C THR A 241 2.56 -1.14 35.45
N ASP A 242 1.45 -1.84 35.21
CA ASP A 242 0.88 -2.85 36.13
C ASP A 242 1.36 -4.27 35.82
N GLY A 243 2.30 -4.42 34.86
CA GLY A 243 2.83 -5.68 34.38
C GLY A 243 2.19 -6.16 33.07
N ALA A 244 0.99 -5.69 32.73
CA ALA A 244 0.28 -6.06 31.50
C ALA A 244 0.07 -4.89 30.54
N ALA A 245 -0.07 -3.67 31.09
CA ALA A 245 -0.30 -2.45 30.31
C ALA A 245 0.65 -1.34 30.73
N ILE A 246 0.84 -0.37 29.84
CA ILE A 246 1.62 0.85 30.07
C ILE A 246 0.68 2.02 30.27
N TYR A 247 0.95 2.79 31.30
CA TYR A 247 0.25 4.02 31.66
C TYR A 247 1.19 5.22 31.68
N SER A 248 0.64 6.43 31.57
CA SER A 248 1.33 7.62 31.99
C SER A 248 1.71 7.52 33.48
N LYS A 249 2.75 8.26 33.94
CA LYS A 249 3.25 8.19 35.34
C LYS A 249 2.19 8.51 36.38
N ASP A 250 1.21 9.36 36.06
CA ASP A 250 0.08 9.70 36.94
C ASP A 250 -1.12 8.73 36.84
N ALA A 251 -0.96 7.66 36.00
CA ALA A 251 -1.99 6.66 35.71
C ALA A 251 -3.29 7.22 35.09
N LYS A 252 -3.29 8.46 34.58
CA LYS A 252 -4.48 9.05 33.95
C LYS A 252 -4.68 8.59 32.49
N THR A 253 -3.62 8.23 31.81
CA THR A 253 -3.70 7.74 30.44
C THR A 253 -3.23 6.29 30.34
N LEU A 254 -4.09 5.40 29.86
CA LEU A 254 -3.68 4.07 29.42
C LEU A 254 -3.09 4.22 28.02
N VAL A 255 -1.77 4.05 27.92
CA VAL A 255 -1.00 4.24 26.68
C VAL A 255 -1.15 3.04 25.77
N ALA A 256 -0.94 1.82 26.28
CA ALA A 256 -1.05 0.59 25.52
C ALA A 256 -1.23 -0.64 26.42
N LEU A 257 -2.09 -1.56 26.03
CA LEU A 257 -2.03 -2.95 26.52
C LEU A 257 -0.85 -3.62 25.83
N ALA A 258 -0.04 -4.36 26.59
CA ALA A 258 1.14 -5.04 26.05
C ALA A 258 0.95 -6.56 26.01
N CYS A 259 0.19 -7.14 26.93
CA CYS A 259 -0.03 -8.58 27.03
C CYS A 259 -1.37 -8.98 26.41
N PRO A 260 -1.45 -10.06 25.61
CA PRO A 260 -2.70 -10.60 25.10
C PRO A 260 -3.50 -11.22 26.27
N LEU A 261 -4.61 -10.61 26.59
CA LEU A 261 -5.51 -10.99 27.67
C LEU A 261 -6.93 -11.16 27.13
N SER A 262 -7.71 -12.08 27.70
CA SER A 262 -9.14 -12.23 27.38
C SER A 262 -10.01 -11.21 28.11
N SER A 263 -9.51 -10.67 29.24
CA SER A 263 -10.16 -9.61 29.99
C SER A 263 -9.13 -8.71 30.68
N TYR A 264 -9.45 -7.41 30.80
CA TYR A 264 -8.58 -6.46 31.46
C TYR A 264 -9.38 -5.40 32.24
N ALA A 265 -8.90 -5.06 33.42
CA ALA A 265 -9.49 -3.98 34.26
C ALA A 265 -8.56 -2.77 34.22
N VAL A 266 -9.06 -1.64 33.73
CA VAL A 266 -8.32 -0.38 33.63
C VAL A 266 -8.18 0.28 34.99
N ALA A 267 -7.02 0.90 35.26
CA ALA A 267 -6.74 1.58 36.55
C ALA A 267 -7.82 2.60 36.90
N PRO A 268 -8.27 2.67 38.20
CA PRO A 268 -9.38 3.53 38.64
C PRO A 268 -9.17 5.02 38.40
N SER A 269 -7.91 5.48 38.31
CA SER A 269 -7.55 6.89 38.06
C SER A 269 -7.52 7.26 36.57
N CYS A 270 -7.69 6.29 35.67
CA CYS A 270 -7.60 6.50 34.23
C CYS A 270 -8.75 7.37 33.73
N THR A 271 -8.42 8.41 32.96
CA THR A 271 -9.35 9.33 32.31
C THR A 271 -9.32 9.22 30.82
N THR A 272 -8.23 8.67 30.23
CA THR A 272 -8.03 8.63 28.82
C THR A 272 -7.49 7.26 28.37
N ILE A 273 -8.16 6.66 27.38
CA ILE A 273 -7.66 5.49 26.66
C ILE A 273 -6.99 6.01 25.38
N ALA A 274 -5.69 5.81 25.25
CA ALA A 274 -4.93 6.36 24.13
C ALA A 274 -5.26 5.70 22.78
N ARG A 275 -4.81 6.33 21.71
CA ARG A 275 -4.92 5.80 20.34
C ARG A 275 -4.37 4.38 20.24
N LYS A 276 -5.17 3.44 19.68
CA LYS A 276 -4.81 2.02 19.50
C LYS A 276 -4.44 1.26 20.78
N ALA A 277 -4.82 1.73 21.95
CA ALA A 277 -4.40 1.16 23.24
C ALA A 277 -4.69 -0.34 23.38
N PHE A 278 -5.84 -0.81 22.88
CA PHE A 278 -6.23 -2.23 22.87
C PHE A 278 -6.30 -2.83 21.44
N SER A 279 -5.88 -2.09 20.42
CA SER A 279 -6.11 -2.47 19.03
C SER A 279 -5.46 -3.82 18.67
N SER A 280 -6.22 -4.65 17.98
CA SER A 280 -5.79 -5.97 17.45
C SER A 280 -5.45 -7.03 18.51
N PHE A 281 -5.97 -6.88 19.72
CA PHE A 281 -6.04 -7.97 20.69
C PHE A 281 -7.34 -8.74 20.47
N ASP A 282 -7.32 -9.67 19.53
CA ASP A 282 -8.48 -10.43 19.04
C ASP A 282 -9.07 -11.44 20.06
N GLU A 283 -8.36 -11.74 21.14
CA GLU A 283 -8.85 -12.50 22.27
C GLU A 283 -9.50 -11.65 23.38
N LEU A 284 -9.32 -10.32 23.35
CA LEU A 284 -9.82 -9.41 24.40
C LEU A 284 -11.33 -9.25 24.27
N ALA A 285 -12.05 -10.01 25.09
CA ALA A 285 -13.52 -10.07 25.07
C ALA A 285 -14.19 -9.12 26.09
N LYS A 286 -13.46 -8.69 27.13
CA LYS A 286 -13.99 -7.83 28.19
C LYS A 286 -12.95 -6.80 28.64
N VAL A 287 -13.38 -5.54 28.74
CA VAL A 287 -12.60 -4.47 29.37
C VAL A 287 -13.48 -3.77 30.40
N ASP A 288 -13.05 -3.78 31.67
CA ASP A 288 -13.71 -3.06 32.72
C ASP A 288 -13.13 -1.63 32.81
N LEU A 289 -13.88 -0.64 32.33
CA LEU A 289 -13.52 0.77 32.36
C LEU A 289 -14.00 1.44 33.66
N PRO A 290 -13.17 2.24 34.35
CA PRO A 290 -13.60 3.01 35.49
C PRO A 290 -14.53 4.17 35.06
N SER A 291 -15.39 4.62 35.98
CA SER A 291 -16.32 5.72 35.73
C SER A 291 -15.66 7.06 35.42
N SER A 292 -14.35 7.18 35.68
CA SER A 292 -13.51 8.36 35.42
C SER A 292 -13.09 8.55 33.98
N VAL A 293 -13.24 7.55 33.13
CA VAL A 293 -12.82 7.64 31.70
C VAL A 293 -13.70 8.67 30.99
N GLU A 294 -13.04 9.68 30.43
CA GLU A 294 -13.66 10.79 29.70
C GLU A 294 -13.47 10.65 28.17
N VAL A 295 -12.35 10.07 27.74
CA VAL A 295 -11.97 9.99 26.32
C VAL A 295 -11.54 8.58 25.95
N ILE A 296 -12.11 8.06 24.87
CA ILE A 296 -11.65 6.86 24.17
C ILE A 296 -11.03 7.31 22.84
N GLY A 297 -9.71 7.18 22.71
CA GLY A 297 -8.95 7.65 21.58
C GLY A 297 -9.20 6.84 20.29
N PRO A 298 -8.71 7.36 19.15
CA PRO A 298 -8.88 6.73 17.85
C PRO A 298 -8.35 5.29 17.81
N TYR A 299 -9.14 4.36 17.20
CA TYR A 299 -8.81 2.93 17.08
C TYR A 299 -8.57 2.20 18.43
N ALA A 300 -8.97 2.77 19.57
CA ALA A 300 -8.59 2.25 20.88
C ALA A 300 -8.93 0.78 21.09
N PHE A 301 -10.10 0.32 20.62
CA PHE A 301 -10.58 -1.06 20.70
C PHE A 301 -10.66 -1.75 19.32
N ALA A 302 -10.11 -1.15 18.27
CA ALA A 302 -10.25 -1.70 16.92
C ALA A 302 -9.76 -3.15 16.82
N ARG A 303 -10.56 -4.04 16.22
CA ARG A 303 -10.25 -5.48 16.04
C ARG A 303 -10.06 -6.24 17.35
N THR A 304 -10.84 -5.90 18.39
CA THR A 304 -10.95 -6.71 19.61
C THR A 304 -12.18 -7.62 19.57
N ALA A 305 -12.22 -8.61 20.47
CA ALA A 305 -13.38 -9.51 20.63
C ALA A 305 -14.43 -8.99 21.64
N VAL A 306 -14.39 -7.68 21.99
CA VAL A 306 -15.36 -7.08 22.92
C VAL A 306 -16.78 -7.26 22.39
N ARG A 307 -17.67 -7.80 23.24
CA ARG A 307 -19.06 -8.11 22.86
C ARG A 307 -20.04 -7.02 23.23
N THR A 308 -19.80 -6.39 24.36
CA THR A 308 -20.68 -5.34 24.89
C THR A 308 -19.83 -4.16 25.35
N PHE A 309 -20.30 -2.97 25.10
CA PHE A 309 -19.68 -1.77 25.61
C PHE A 309 -20.68 -0.95 26.43
N GLU A 310 -20.33 -0.67 27.68
CA GLU A 310 -21.06 0.25 28.55
C GLU A 310 -20.23 1.50 28.76
N ALA A 311 -20.73 2.63 28.30
CA ALA A 311 -20.01 3.89 28.39
C ALA A 311 -19.85 4.34 29.88
N PRO A 312 -18.62 4.59 30.35
CA PRO A 312 -18.36 5.19 31.66
C PRO A 312 -19.15 6.49 31.85
N SER A 313 -19.59 6.77 33.08
CA SER A 313 -20.47 7.92 33.37
C SER A 313 -19.82 9.28 33.12
N ALA A 314 -18.49 9.35 33.00
CA ALA A 314 -17.75 10.57 32.65
C ALA A 314 -17.42 10.67 31.16
N LEU A 315 -17.68 9.64 30.35
CA LEU A 315 -17.28 9.59 28.92
C LEU A 315 -17.96 10.71 28.14
N ARG A 316 -17.14 11.46 27.41
CA ARG A 316 -17.54 12.60 26.57
C ARG A 316 -17.21 12.42 25.11
N GLU A 317 -16.20 11.59 24.80
CA GLU A 317 -15.67 11.45 23.45
C GLU A 317 -15.34 9.99 23.12
N ILE A 318 -15.79 9.55 21.93
CA ILE A 318 -15.42 8.28 21.29
C ILE A 318 -14.76 8.65 19.97
N GLY A 319 -13.45 8.38 19.84
CA GLY A 319 -12.61 8.76 18.72
C GLY A 319 -12.85 7.94 17.46
N GLU A 320 -12.25 8.40 16.39
CA GLU A 320 -12.32 7.79 15.05
C GLU A 320 -11.99 6.29 15.09
N ARG A 321 -12.89 5.48 14.52
CA ARG A 321 -12.70 4.02 14.45
C ARG A 321 -12.42 3.33 15.79
N ALA A 322 -12.89 3.92 16.91
CA ALA A 322 -12.59 3.40 18.24
C ALA A 322 -12.93 1.91 18.39
N PHE A 323 -14.06 1.45 17.84
CA PHE A 323 -14.50 0.04 17.84
C PHE A 323 -14.56 -0.54 16.43
N PHE A 324 -13.73 -0.06 15.51
CA PHE A 324 -13.70 -0.52 14.12
C PHE A 324 -13.33 -1.99 14.02
N ALA A 325 -14.10 -2.74 13.25
CA ALA A 325 -13.90 -4.18 13.01
C ALA A 325 -13.92 -5.04 14.29
N CYS A 326 -14.65 -4.61 15.32
CA CYS A 326 -14.99 -5.44 16.48
C CYS A 326 -16.11 -6.42 16.08
N ALA A 327 -15.75 -7.52 15.40
CA ALA A 327 -16.71 -8.46 14.82
C ALA A 327 -17.65 -9.15 15.83
N SER A 328 -17.35 -9.06 17.13
CA SER A 328 -18.16 -9.62 18.20
C SER A 328 -19.01 -8.57 18.94
N LEU A 329 -18.91 -7.27 18.60
CA LEU A 329 -19.62 -6.21 19.31
C LEU A 329 -21.09 -6.18 18.91
N GLU A 330 -21.94 -6.65 19.80
CA GLU A 330 -23.39 -6.81 19.59
C GLU A 330 -24.21 -5.63 20.12
N SER A 331 -23.75 -5.01 21.25
CA SER A 331 -24.49 -3.94 21.90
C SER A 331 -23.58 -2.86 22.48
N VAL A 332 -24.06 -1.63 22.38
CA VAL A 332 -23.42 -0.42 22.91
C VAL A 332 -24.45 0.38 23.72
N SER A 333 -24.11 0.68 24.98
CA SER A 333 -24.90 1.57 25.86
C SER A 333 -24.11 2.87 26.04
N LEU A 334 -24.65 3.98 25.54
CA LEU A 334 -24.06 5.31 25.65
C LEU A 334 -24.62 6.08 26.85
N ASN A 335 -23.82 6.95 27.46
CA ASN A 335 -24.23 7.78 28.58
C ASN A 335 -24.75 9.14 28.11
N GLU A 336 -25.48 9.84 28.98
CA GLU A 336 -26.12 11.15 28.72
C GLU A 336 -25.14 12.35 28.78
N LYS A 337 -23.83 12.12 28.86
CA LYS A 337 -22.80 13.17 28.82
C LYS A 337 -21.91 13.07 27.57
N LEU A 338 -22.09 12.03 26.76
CA LEU A 338 -21.32 11.83 25.54
C LEU A 338 -21.65 12.98 24.58
N GLN A 339 -20.61 13.66 24.12
CA GLN A 339 -20.70 14.83 23.22
C GLN A 339 -20.24 14.56 21.82
N VAL A 340 -19.21 13.70 21.67
CA VAL A 340 -18.57 13.47 20.37
C VAL A 340 -18.49 11.97 20.10
N ILE A 341 -18.93 11.58 18.91
CA ILE A 341 -18.68 10.26 18.31
C ILE A 341 -18.05 10.54 16.95
N GLU A 342 -16.78 10.19 16.77
CA GLU A 342 -16.07 10.43 15.50
C GLU A 342 -16.40 9.38 14.43
N ALA A 343 -15.88 9.60 13.21
CA ALA A 343 -16.17 8.79 12.04
C ALA A 343 -15.79 7.31 12.22
N ASP A 344 -16.59 6.42 11.63
CA ASP A 344 -16.36 4.96 11.63
C ASP A 344 -16.30 4.34 13.04
N ALA A 345 -16.73 5.05 14.10
CA ALA A 345 -16.53 4.63 15.49
C ALA A 345 -16.94 3.17 15.74
N PHE A 346 -18.04 2.71 15.14
CA PHE A 346 -18.57 1.34 15.29
C PHE A 346 -18.60 0.54 13.97
N SER A 347 -17.99 1.05 12.91
CA SER A 347 -18.04 0.42 11.58
C SER A 347 -17.39 -0.97 11.54
N ASN A 348 -17.91 -1.87 10.68
CA ASN A 348 -17.47 -3.27 10.54
C ASN A 348 -17.60 -4.08 11.85
N SER A 349 -18.65 -3.83 12.64
CA SER A 349 -18.98 -4.61 13.84
C SER A 349 -20.30 -5.36 13.68
N ASP A 350 -20.61 -6.25 14.63
CA ASP A 350 -21.87 -7.00 14.67
C ASP A 350 -23.03 -6.23 15.33
N LEU A 351 -22.84 -4.90 15.50
CA LEU A 351 -23.77 -4.02 16.20
C LEU A 351 -25.15 -4.03 15.55
N SER A 352 -26.16 -4.44 16.32
CA SER A 352 -27.56 -4.50 15.88
C SER A 352 -28.45 -3.43 16.52
N THR A 353 -28.00 -2.82 17.63
CA THR A 353 -28.76 -1.78 18.33
C THR A 353 -27.86 -0.61 18.72
N LEU A 354 -28.28 0.60 18.41
CA LEU A 354 -27.57 1.82 18.82
C LEU A 354 -28.58 2.91 19.14
N ARG A 355 -28.51 3.44 20.38
CA ARG A 355 -29.30 4.60 20.83
C ARG A 355 -28.37 5.80 21.00
N ILE A 356 -28.63 6.86 20.27
CA ILE A 356 -27.88 8.12 20.36
C ILE A 356 -28.52 9.04 21.39
N PRO A 357 -27.78 9.50 22.41
CA PRO A 357 -28.28 10.42 23.41
C PRO A 357 -28.39 11.86 22.90
N ASN A 358 -29.24 12.67 23.54
CA ASN A 358 -29.43 14.08 23.18
C ASN A 358 -28.22 14.99 23.46
N SER A 359 -27.29 14.51 24.25
CA SER A 359 -26.05 15.24 24.57
C SER A 359 -25.06 15.35 23.41
N ILE A 360 -25.27 14.62 22.33
CA ILE A 360 -24.37 14.62 21.18
C ILE A 360 -24.35 15.98 20.49
N VAL A 361 -23.15 16.54 20.39
CA VAL A 361 -22.83 17.81 19.73
C VAL A 361 -22.21 17.55 18.36
N GLU A 362 -21.43 16.47 18.23
CA GLU A 362 -20.75 16.10 16.99
C GLU A 362 -20.87 14.60 16.77
N ILE A 363 -21.28 14.21 15.56
CA ILE A 363 -21.33 12.83 15.11
C ILE A 363 -20.61 12.69 13.77
N GLY A 364 -19.56 11.88 13.76
CA GLY A 364 -18.81 11.54 12.57
C GLY A 364 -19.56 10.54 11.68
N TYR A 365 -19.32 10.59 10.42
CA TYR A 365 -19.99 9.73 9.43
C TYR A 365 -18.97 9.03 8.52
N PRO A 366 -19.30 7.80 8.11
CA PRO A 366 -20.36 6.95 8.62
C PRO A 366 -20.04 6.50 10.06
N VAL A 367 -21.01 6.56 10.96
CA VAL A 367 -20.79 6.18 12.37
C VAL A 367 -20.74 4.67 12.58
N ALA A 368 -21.47 3.91 11.78
CA ALA A 368 -21.68 2.45 11.93
C ALA A 368 -21.86 1.72 10.58
N ALA A 369 -21.02 2.05 9.57
CA ALA A 369 -21.06 1.39 8.28
C ALA A 369 -20.72 -0.10 8.40
N ARG A 370 -21.34 -0.94 7.58
CA ARG A 370 -21.13 -2.41 7.57
C ARG A 370 -21.38 -3.07 8.93
N THR A 371 -22.44 -2.64 9.60
CA THR A 371 -22.96 -3.27 10.83
C THR A 371 -24.29 -3.96 10.52
N LYS A 372 -24.80 -4.75 11.47
CA LYS A 372 -26.15 -5.29 11.38
C LYS A 372 -27.21 -4.20 11.38
N LEU A 373 -26.93 -3.02 11.96
CA LEU A 373 -27.80 -1.84 11.88
C LEU A 373 -28.13 -1.44 10.43
N VAL A 374 -27.17 -1.64 9.51
CA VAL A 374 -27.33 -1.27 8.09
C VAL A 374 -27.79 -2.47 7.24
N TYR A 375 -27.45 -3.71 7.60
CA TYR A 375 -27.68 -4.87 6.73
C TYR A 375 -28.67 -5.92 7.24
N ALA A 376 -29.00 -5.91 8.55
CA ALA A 376 -29.94 -6.89 9.09
C ALA A 376 -31.33 -6.28 9.12
N GLY A 377 -32.25 -6.75 8.24
CA GLY A 377 -33.62 -6.30 8.21
C GLY A 377 -34.33 -6.42 9.56
N GLU A 378 -35.02 -7.49 9.86
CA GLU A 378 -35.78 -7.62 11.12
C GLU A 378 -34.87 -7.70 12.36
N GLY A 379 -35.07 -6.79 13.34
CA GLY A 379 -34.44 -6.81 14.66
C GLY A 379 -33.28 -5.82 14.89
N ALA A 380 -32.82 -5.13 13.87
CA ALA A 380 -31.86 -4.03 14.03
C ALA A 380 -32.59 -2.71 14.36
N THR A 381 -32.10 -1.99 15.37
CA THR A 381 -32.71 -0.73 15.81
C THR A 381 -31.70 0.37 16.02
N PHE A 382 -31.77 1.39 15.17
CA PHE A 382 -31.14 2.68 15.43
C PHE A 382 -32.21 3.63 15.99
N THR A 383 -31.94 4.28 17.12
CA THR A 383 -32.84 5.23 17.72
C THR A 383 -32.13 6.50 18.13
N LEU A 384 -32.82 7.63 17.92
CA LEU A 384 -32.41 8.92 18.42
C LEU A 384 -33.32 9.29 19.60
N GLU A 385 -32.74 9.78 20.69
CA GLU A 385 -33.56 10.29 21.81
C GLU A 385 -34.43 11.47 21.36
N PRO A 386 -35.71 11.51 21.78
CA PRO A 386 -36.61 12.61 21.43
C PRO A 386 -36.08 13.96 21.95
N GLY A 387 -36.17 14.99 21.10
CA GLY A 387 -35.81 16.35 21.49
C GLY A 387 -34.38 16.77 21.12
N SER A 388 -33.68 16.03 20.30
CA SER A 388 -32.44 16.53 19.74
C SER A 388 -32.68 17.78 18.86
N GLU A 389 -31.93 18.83 19.12
CA GLU A 389 -32.00 20.09 18.34
C GLU A 389 -31.07 20.05 17.10
N ARG A 390 -30.18 19.05 17.02
CA ARG A 390 -29.15 18.96 15.98
C ARG A 390 -29.34 17.80 15.03
N LEU A 391 -29.98 16.74 15.48
CA LEU A 391 -30.14 15.51 14.69
C LEU A 391 -31.62 15.22 14.46
N MET A 392 -31.93 14.70 13.27
CA MET A 392 -33.26 14.23 12.90
C MET A 392 -33.13 12.82 12.28
N LEU A 393 -33.97 11.90 12.76
CA LEU A 393 -34.14 10.59 12.16
C LEU A 393 -35.50 10.56 11.49
N ASP A 394 -35.54 10.30 10.19
CA ASP A 394 -36.80 10.21 9.46
C ASP A 394 -37.41 8.80 9.47
N GLU A 395 -38.61 8.67 8.88
CA GLU A 395 -39.33 7.39 8.80
C GLU A 395 -38.65 6.35 7.90
N SER A 396 -37.74 6.78 6.98
CA SER A 396 -36.95 5.88 6.13
C SER A 396 -35.72 5.31 6.82
N GLY A 397 -35.45 5.72 8.07
CA GLY A 397 -34.24 5.37 8.80
C GLY A 397 -33.01 6.18 8.38
N ALA A 398 -33.20 7.33 7.75
CA ALA A 398 -32.10 8.22 7.41
C ALA A 398 -31.86 9.24 8.53
N LEU A 399 -30.60 9.38 8.90
CA LEU A 399 -30.14 10.34 9.92
C LEU A 399 -29.61 11.60 9.26
N TYR A 400 -30.10 12.73 9.73
CA TYR A 400 -29.72 14.06 9.24
C TYR A 400 -29.13 14.91 10.37
N GLU A 401 -28.19 15.77 10.03
CA GLU A 401 -27.74 16.89 10.86
C GLU A 401 -28.42 18.16 10.38
N LEU A 402 -29.07 18.86 11.33
CA LEU A 402 -29.76 20.12 11.06
C LEU A 402 -28.74 21.27 11.00
N GLN A 403 -28.71 22.04 9.92
CA GLN A 403 -27.74 23.10 9.66
C GLN A 403 -28.47 24.38 9.22
N GLY A 404 -28.81 25.26 10.16
CA GLY A 404 -29.53 26.51 9.82
C GLY A 404 -30.82 26.24 9.07
N ASP A 405 -30.90 26.69 7.80
CA ASP A 405 -32.07 26.51 6.93
C ASP A 405 -32.03 25.20 6.12
N GLY A 406 -31.04 24.35 6.30
CA GLY A 406 -30.86 23.11 5.54
C GLY A 406 -30.50 21.91 6.40
N MET A 407 -30.33 20.76 5.75
CA MET A 407 -29.97 19.52 6.42
C MET A 407 -28.84 18.83 5.64
N LYS A 408 -28.02 18.08 6.38
CA LYS A 408 -26.99 17.21 5.86
C LYS A 408 -27.37 15.75 6.12
N LEU A 409 -27.52 14.95 5.07
CA LEU A 409 -27.75 13.51 5.18
C LEU A 409 -26.45 12.86 5.71
N LEU A 410 -26.49 12.25 6.88
CA LEU A 410 -25.34 11.62 7.50
C LEU A 410 -25.23 10.12 7.19
N CYS A 411 -26.35 9.39 7.29
CA CYS A 411 -26.36 7.95 7.08
C CYS A 411 -27.78 7.44 6.84
N LEU A 412 -27.94 6.37 6.05
CA LEU A 412 -29.15 5.57 5.94
C LEU A 412 -28.95 4.25 6.68
N PHE A 413 -29.89 3.88 7.59
CA PHE A 413 -29.84 2.64 8.36
C PHE A 413 -30.72 1.51 7.78
N ASP A 414 -31.48 1.76 6.72
CA ASP A 414 -32.22 0.71 6.00
C ASP A 414 -31.36 0.12 4.87
N GLY A 415 -30.64 -0.94 5.15
CA GLY A 415 -29.76 -1.64 4.20
C GLY A 415 -30.51 -2.44 3.13
N GLU A 416 -31.79 -2.72 3.32
CA GLU A 416 -32.67 -3.43 2.36
C GLU A 416 -33.43 -2.48 1.43
N ALA A 417 -33.32 -1.17 1.65
CA ALA A 417 -33.97 -0.16 0.83
C ALA A 417 -33.54 -0.30 -0.63
N LYS A 418 -34.51 -0.47 -1.54
CA LYS A 418 -34.26 -0.47 -2.98
C LYS A 418 -34.31 0.93 -3.58
N ARG A 419 -35.10 1.80 -3.01
CA ARG A 419 -35.23 3.19 -3.37
C ARG A 419 -35.11 4.05 -2.12
N PHE A 420 -34.28 5.06 -2.20
CA PHE A 420 -34.14 6.07 -1.16
C PHE A 420 -34.41 7.45 -1.72
N GLU A 421 -35.20 8.22 -1.01
CA GLU A 421 -35.50 9.61 -1.31
C GLU A 421 -35.13 10.48 -0.11
N ALA A 422 -34.10 11.31 -0.30
CA ALA A 422 -33.66 12.19 0.76
C ALA A 422 -34.69 13.26 1.10
N ALA A 423 -34.82 13.60 2.37
CA ALA A 423 -35.81 14.58 2.86
C ALA A 423 -35.65 15.95 2.17
N GLU A 424 -36.79 16.62 1.91
CA GLU A 424 -36.77 17.98 1.43
C GLU A 424 -36.02 18.90 2.38
N GLY A 425 -35.23 19.84 1.85
CA GLY A 425 -34.31 20.67 2.66
C GLY A 425 -32.89 20.09 2.82
N THR A 426 -32.62 18.89 2.30
CA THR A 426 -31.26 18.36 2.27
C THR A 426 -30.41 19.20 1.30
N THR A 427 -29.30 19.72 1.82
CA THR A 427 -28.34 20.54 1.06
C THR A 427 -27.01 19.84 0.82
N GLU A 428 -26.69 18.84 1.61
CA GLU A 428 -25.45 18.08 1.54
C GLU A 428 -25.71 16.58 1.82
N VAL A 429 -25.05 15.72 1.05
CA VAL A 429 -24.92 14.29 1.34
C VAL A 429 -23.52 14.07 1.92
N ALA A 430 -23.45 13.61 3.16
CA ALA A 430 -22.19 13.41 3.86
C ALA A 430 -21.29 12.37 3.18
N PRO A 431 -19.97 12.42 3.38
CA PRO A 431 -19.07 11.33 2.99
C PRO A 431 -19.55 9.99 3.57
N GLY A 432 -19.67 8.97 2.68
CA GLY A 432 -20.09 7.63 3.06
C GLY A 432 -21.55 7.47 3.53
N ALA A 433 -22.41 8.45 3.33
CA ALA A 433 -23.82 8.42 3.82
C ALA A 433 -24.61 7.18 3.39
N LEU A 434 -24.40 6.71 2.17
CA LEU A 434 -25.04 5.51 1.61
C LEU A 434 -24.02 4.41 1.31
N LEU A 435 -22.86 4.42 1.96
CA LEU A 435 -21.75 3.51 1.72
C LEU A 435 -22.18 2.03 1.84
N ASN A 436 -21.98 1.24 0.78
CA ASN A 436 -22.26 -0.20 0.72
C ASN A 436 -23.73 -0.61 0.89
N HIS A 437 -24.70 0.26 0.57
CA HIS A 437 -26.11 -0.14 0.48
C HIS A 437 -26.31 -0.97 -0.81
N THR A 438 -26.01 -2.26 -0.72
CA THR A 438 -25.92 -3.15 -1.89
C THR A 438 -27.26 -3.48 -2.53
N ALA A 439 -28.38 -3.30 -1.82
CA ALA A 439 -29.75 -3.47 -2.32
C ALA A 439 -30.31 -2.23 -3.03
N LEU A 440 -29.71 -1.05 -2.82
CA LEU A 440 -30.19 0.22 -3.28
C LEU A 440 -30.09 0.35 -4.81
N GLU A 441 -31.23 0.46 -5.49
CA GLU A 441 -31.35 0.53 -6.96
C GLU A 441 -31.50 1.97 -7.46
N GLU A 442 -32.12 2.85 -6.66
CA GLU A 442 -32.42 4.23 -7.01
C GLU A 442 -32.23 5.20 -5.83
N VAL A 443 -31.59 6.32 -6.09
CA VAL A 443 -31.43 7.43 -5.14
C VAL A 443 -32.03 8.69 -5.74
N VAL A 444 -32.92 9.36 -4.99
CA VAL A 444 -33.53 10.64 -5.35
C VAL A 444 -33.04 11.70 -4.35
N LEU A 445 -32.39 12.72 -4.89
CA LEU A 445 -31.89 13.86 -4.09
C LEU A 445 -32.75 15.10 -4.41
N PRO A 446 -33.18 15.89 -3.41
CA PRO A 446 -33.94 17.11 -3.64
C PRO A 446 -33.09 18.20 -4.31
N GLU A 447 -33.77 19.15 -4.97
CA GLU A 447 -33.12 20.24 -5.73
C GLU A 447 -32.19 21.14 -4.88
N GLY A 448 -32.34 21.10 -3.55
CA GLY A 448 -31.47 21.81 -2.58
C GLY A 448 -30.01 21.30 -2.49
N VAL A 449 -29.77 20.07 -2.90
CA VAL A 449 -28.45 19.44 -2.73
C VAL A 449 -27.39 20.13 -3.58
N ARG A 450 -26.29 20.53 -2.93
CA ARG A 450 -25.12 21.18 -3.52
C ARG A 450 -23.89 20.30 -3.52
N ILE A 451 -23.73 19.46 -2.50
CA ILE A 451 -22.54 18.63 -2.29
C ILE A 451 -22.96 17.17 -2.16
N ILE A 452 -22.32 16.30 -2.94
CA ILE A 452 -22.34 14.85 -2.77
C ILE A 452 -20.95 14.47 -2.23
N GLY A 453 -20.86 14.04 -0.98
CA GLY A 453 -19.62 13.79 -0.26
C GLY A 453 -18.78 12.64 -0.83
N ALA A 454 -17.56 12.53 -0.36
CA ALA A 454 -16.66 11.45 -0.75
C ALA A 454 -17.25 10.08 -0.39
N ALA A 455 -17.11 9.08 -1.28
CA ALA A 455 -17.64 7.73 -1.09
C ALA A 455 -19.15 7.66 -0.74
N ALA A 456 -19.92 8.71 -1.00
CA ALA A 456 -21.33 8.82 -0.57
C ALA A 456 -22.17 7.61 -0.95
N CYS A 457 -22.05 7.10 -2.17
CA CYS A 457 -22.75 5.90 -2.67
C CYS A 457 -21.75 4.77 -3.03
N LYS A 458 -20.51 4.81 -2.53
CA LYS A 458 -19.51 3.79 -2.84
C LYS A 458 -19.98 2.40 -2.43
N GLY A 459 -19.88 1.44 -3.36
CA GLY A 459 -20.27 0.05 -3.10
C GLY A 459 -21.77 -0.23 -3.14
N CYS A 460 -22.59 0.73 -3.55
CA CYS A 460 -24.03 0.52 -3.85
C CYS A 460 -24.17 -0.26 -5.17
N ARG A 461 -23.88 -1.55 -5.15
CA ARG A 461 -23.70 -2.39 -6.36
C ARG A 461 -24.98 -2.60 -7.19
N ALA A 462 -26.16 -2.36 -6.62
CA ALA A 462 -27.43 -2.41 -7.34
C ALA A 462 -27.84 -1.04 -7.89
N LEU A 463 -27.18 0.07 -7.51
CA LEU A 463 -27.56 1.43 -7.83
C LEU A 463 -27.41 1.70 -9.33
N ARG A 464 -28.56 1.79 -10.02
CA ARG A 464 -28.64 2.03 -11.47
C ARG A 464 -29.04 3.45 -11.82
N ARG A 465 -29.70 4.17 -10.90
CA ARG A 465 -30.18 5.53 -11.09
C ARG A 465 -29.89 6.41 -9.89
N ILE A 466 -29.36 7.58 -10.19
CA ILE A 466 -29.28 8.69 -9.25
C ILE A 466 -29.93 9.93 -9.93
N ALA A 467 -31.00 10.42 -9.34
CA ALA A 467 -31.58 11.68 -9.77
C ALA A 467 -30.77 12.81 -9.13
N SER A 468 -29.78 13.32 -9.86
CA SER A 468 -28.93 14.43 -9.41
C SER A 468 -29.65 15.75 -9.63
N PRO A 469 -29.80 16.59 -8.60
CA PRO A 469 -30.39 17.91 -8.73
C PRO A 469 -29.51 18.82 -9.60
N LYS A 470 -30.14 19.78 -10.26
CA LYS A 470 -29.49 20.74 -11.18
C LYS A 470 -28.49 21.66 -10.45
N GLY A 471 -28.55 21.71 -9.13
CA GLY A 471 -27.77 22.60 -8.30
C GLY A 471 -26.48 22.00 -7.72
N VAL A 472 -26.15 20.76 -8.00
CA VAL A 472 -24.91 20.12 -7.47
C VAL A 472 -23.68 20.84 -8.00
N VAL A 473 -22.80 21.25 -7.08
CA VAL A 473 -21.56 21.97 -7.36
C VAL A 473 -20.34 21.05 -7.19
N GLU A 474 -20.40 20.13 -6.23
CA GLU A 474 -19.30 19.23 -5.91
C GLU A 474 -19.75 17.78 -5.78
N MET A 475 -18.98 16.87 -6.38
CA MET A 475 -19.03 15.43 -6.19
C MET A 475 -17.67 14.97 -5.64
N GLY A 476 -17.66 14.41 -4.45
CA GLY A 476 -16.45 14.00 -3.73
C GLY A 476 -15.73 12.81 -4.36
N ALA A 477 -14.53 12.53 -3.87
CA ALA A 477 -13.75 11.36 -4.30
C ALA A 477 -14.52 10.05 -4.07
N GLU A 478 -14.44 9.12 -5.04
CA GLU A 478 -15.09 7.80 -4.96
C GLU A 478 -16.63 7.85 -4.76
N ALA A 479 -17.29 8.98 -4.97
CA ALA A 479 -18.71 9.20 -4.60
C ALA A 479 -19.65 8.14 -5.17
N LEU A 480 -19.46 7.72 -6.41
CA LEU A 480 -20.25 6.71 -7.12
C LEU A 480 -19.44 5.45 -7.46
N MET A 481 -18.31 5.24 -6.79
CA MET A 481 -17.44 4.09 -7.05
C MET A 481 -18.13 2.76 -6.71
N ASP A 482 -17.90 1.72 -7.51
CA ASP A 482 -18.50 0.39 -7.35
C ASP A 482 -20.06 0.41 -7.38
N THR A 483 -20.66 1.30 -8.16
CA THR A 483 -22.11 1.30 -8.45
C THR A 483 -22.40 0.63 -9.79
N ALA A 484 -23.67 0.32 -10.05
CA ALA A 484 -24.17 -0.22 -11.33
C ALA A 484 -24.76 0.86 -12.25
N LEU A 485 -24.37 2.13 -12.10
CA LEU A 485 -24.84 3.22 -12.92
C LEU A 485 -24.51 3.00 -14.39
N GLU A 486 -25.51 3.12 -15.26
CA GLU A 486 -25.38 2.97 -16.72
C GLU A 486 -25.27 4.31 -17.43
N SER A 487 -25.89 5.36 -16.86
CA SER A 487 -25.84 6.72 -17.38
C SER A 487 -25.76 7.75 -16.27
N LEU A 488 -25.13 8.89 -16.56
CA LEU A 488 -25.01 10.02 -15.63
C LEU A 488 -25.17 11.35 -16.38
N HIS A 489 -25.97 12.26 -15.81
CA HIS A 489 -26.10 13.63 -16.28
C HIS A 489 -25.28 14.58 -15.38
N ILE A 490 -24.35 15.33 -15.97
CA ILE A 490 -23.54 16.34 -15.31
C ILE A 490 -24.24 17.68 -15.41
N PRO A 491 -24.72 18.30 -14.31
CA PRO A 491 -25.41 19.58 -14.33
C PRO A 491 -24.49 20.75 -14.67
N ALA A 492 -25.08 21.87 -15.12
CA ALA A 492 -24.32 23.07 -15.47
C ALA A 492 -23.55 23.68 -14.28
N SER A 493 -24.04 23.46 -13.07
CA SER A 493 -23.46 23.96 -11.82
C SER A 493 -22.26 23.17 -11.31
N LEU A 494 -22.01 21.97 -11.84
CA LEU A 494 -20.94 21.10 -11.31
C LEU A 494 -19.56 21.66 -11.64
N GLU A 495 -18.80 21.99 -10.61
CA GLU A 495 -17.46 22.58 -10.69
C GLU A 495 -16.37 21.58 -10.37
N LYS A 496 -16.68 20.54 -9.55
CA LYS A 496 -15.66 19.60 -9.09
C LYS A 496 -16.17 18.15 -9.05
N ILE A 497 -15.42 17.26 -9.69
CA ILE A 497 -15.53 15.80 -9.58
C ILE A 497 -14.25 15.29 -8.91
N GLY A 498 -14.39 14.62 -7.77
CA GLY A 498 -13.28 14.02 -7.03
C GLY A 498 -12.67 12.81 -7.71
N GLU A 499 -11.50 12.40 -7.26
CA GLU A 499 -10.83 11.22 -7.80
C GLU A 499 -11.70 9.97 -7.71
N ASN A 500 -11.66 9.15 -8.76
CA ASN A 500 -12.38 7.87 -8.85
C ASN A 500 -13.91 7.97 -8.63
N ALA A 501 -14.49 9.16 -8.63
CA ALA A 501 -15.92 9.37 -8.33
C ALA A 501 -16.83 8.59 -9.28
N LEU A 502 -16.44 8.41 -10.54
CA LEU A 502 -17.21 7.78 -11.60
C LEU A 502 -16.71 6.39 -12.00
N VAL A 503 -15.92 5.73 -11.15
CA VAL A 503 -15.40 4.39 -11.40
C VAL A 503 -16.45 3.34 -11.05
N THR A 504 -17.35 3.08 -11.99
CA THR A 504 -18.50 2.19 -11.81
C THR A 504 -18.22 0.78 -12.33
N TYR A 505 -18.59 -0.25 -11.57
CA TYR A 505 -18.36 -1.64 -11.95
C TYR A 505 -19.55 -2.54 -11.64
N ASN A 506 -19.75 -3.52 -12.50
CA ASN A 506 -20.55 -4.70 -12.17
C ASN A 506 -19.63 -5.91 -11.95
N ALA A 507 -19.65 -6.50 -10.76
CA ALA A 507 -18.91 -7.71 -10.45
C ALA A 507 -19.76 -8.93 -10.80
N HIS A 508 -19.68 -9.43 -12.03
CA HIS A 508 -20.28 -10.70 -12.41
C HIS A 508 -19.19 -11.76 -12.61
N ASN A 509 -19.32 -12.89 -11.91
CA ASN A 509 -18.37 -14.02 -12.00
C ASN A 509 -16.89 -13.65 -11.70
N GLY A 510 -16.66 -12.75 -10.73
CA GLY A 510 -15.31 -12.34 -10.33
C GLY A 510 -14.61 -11.39 -11.32
N LYS A 511 -15.30 -10.94 -12.38
CA LYS A 511 -14.79 -10.00 -13.37
C LYS A 511 -15.47 -8.66 -13.20
N ARG A 512 -14.69 -7.61 -13.00
CA ARG A 512 -15.19 -6.22 -12.95
C ARG A 512 -15.42 -5.72 -14.38
N GLN A 513 -16.63 -5.23 -14.68
CA GLN A 513 -16.96 -4.58 -15.95
C GLN A 513 -17.45 -3.18 -15.68
N PRO A 514 -16.99 -2.15 -16.41
CA PRO A 514 -17.56 -0.81 -16.34
C PRO A 514 -19.03 -0.86 -16.66
N THR A 515 -19.85 -0.17 -15.89
CA THR A 515 -21.29 -0.10 -16.11
C THR A 515 -21.71 1.20 -16.77
N LEU A 516 -20.98 2.29 -16.52
CA LEU A 516 -21.27 3.62 -17.07
C LEU A 516 -20.96 3.63 -18.58
N ARG A 517 -22.02 3.79 -19.38
CA ARG A 517 -21.97 3.76 -20.85
C ARG A 517 -22.30 5.11 -21.49
N GLU A 518 -22.86 6.01 -20.73
CA GLU A 518 -23.25 7.31 -21.21
C GLU A 518 -23.06 8.38 -20.14
N VAL A 519 -22.34 9.43 -20.49
CA VAL A 519 -22.25 10.65 -19.69
C VAL A 519 -22.70 11.81 -20.56
N THR A 520 -23.68 12.59 -20.07
CA THR A 520 -24.15 13.81 -20.73
C THR A 520 -23.80 15.01 -19.87
N VAL A 521 -23.44 16.12 -20.50
CA VAL A 521 -23.11 17.36 -19.82
C VAL A 521 -24.10 18.45 -20.21
N ALA A 522 -24.70 19.11 -19.22
CA ALA A 522 -25.64 20.20 -19.45
C ALA A 522 -24.97 21.36 -20.20
N GLN A 523 -25.74 21.98 -21.12
CA GLN A 523 -25.28 23.16 -21.82
C GLN A 523 -24.93 24.27 -20.82
N GLY A 524 -23.74 24.88 -21.01
CA GLY A 524 -23.26 25.96 -20.15
C GLY A 524 -22.37 25.51 -18.99
N ASN A 525 -22.10 24.22 -18.83
CA ASN A 525 -21.06 23.81 -17.87
C ASN A 525 -19.70 24.37 -18.28
N ALA A 526 -19.08 25.14 -17.39
CA ALA A 526 -17.79 25.80 -17.65
C ALA A 526 -16.59 24.85 -17.51
N ARG A 527 -16.73 23.78 -16.71
CA ARG A 527 -15.62 22.91 -16.30
C ARG A 527 -15.58 21.60 -17.07
N TYR A 528 -16.73 21.03 -17.40
CA TYR A 528 -16.83 19.70 -18.01
C TYR A 528 -17.43 19.77 -19.41
N GLU A 529 -17.05 18.78 -20.22
CA GLU A 529 -17.56 18.60 -21.57
C GLU A 529 -17.56 17.11 -21.92
N GLU A 530 -18.59 16.63 -22.60
CA GLU A 530 -18.59 15.30 -23.21
C GLU A 530 -18.09 15.44 -24.66
N LYS A 531 -17.08 14.63 -25.01
CA LYS A 531 -16.55 14.56 -26.36
C LYS A 531 -16.09 13.15 -26.69
N ASN A 532 -16.61 12.60 -27.79
CA ASN A 532 -16.27 11.26 -28.27
C ASN A 532 -16.51 10.14 -27.24
N GLY A 533 -17.56 10.24 -26.42
CA GLY A 533 -17.84 9.28 -25.35
C GLY A 533 -16.92 9.42 -24.12
N MET A 534 -16.17 10.49 -24.03
CA MET A 534 -15.30 10.78 -22.88
C MET A 534 -15.80 12.01 -22.14
N LEU A 535 -15.84 11.94 -20.82
CA LEU A 535 -16.00 13.12 -19.97
C LEU A 535 -14.64 13.80 -19.81
N LEU A 536 -14.56 15.03 -20.30
CA LEU A 536 -13.36 15.86 -20.22
C LEU A 536 -13.54 16.92 -19.14
N GLU A 537 -12.50 17.11 -18.32
CA GLU A 537 -12.34 18.27 -17.46
C GLU A 537 -11.51 19.32 -18.20
N LYS A 538 -12.10 20.48 -18.47
CA LYS A 538 -11.46 21.58 -19.20
C LYS A 538 -10.64 22.46 -18.23
N TRP A 539 -9.46 22.86 -18.68
CA TRP A 539 -8.62 23.82 -17.98
C TRP A 539 -8.66 25.20 -18.65
N SER A 540 -8.34 26.23 -17.88
CA SER A 540 -8.38 27.63 -18.36
C SER A 540 -7.45 27.91 -19.54
N ASN A 541 -6.42 27.09 -19.75
CA ASN A 541 -5.45 27.20 -20.85
C ASN A 541 -5.89 26.46 -22.14
N GLY A 542 -7.13 25.98 -22.23
CA GLY A 542 -7.66 25.23 -23.37
C GLY A 542 -7.25 23.76 -23.44
N LYS A 543 -6.49 23.28 -22.46
CA LYS A 543 -6.14 21.86 -22.30
C LYS A 543 -7.25 21.13 -21.51
N ALA A 544 -7.22 19.80 -21.56
CA ALA A 544 -8.20 18.97 -20.88
C ALA A 544 -7.60 17.71 -20.26
N ARG A 545 -8.33 17.12 -19.32
CA ARG A 545 -8.07 15.81 -18.73
C ARG A 545 -9.26 14.88 -19.01
N VAL A 546 -8.99 13.64 -19.42
CA VAL A 546 -10.04 12.61 -19.44
C VAL A 546 -10.36 12.20 -18.00
N VAL A 547 -11.60 12.35 -17.58
CA VAL A 547 -12.10 11.92 -16.27
C VAL A 547 -12.54 10.47 -16.31
N VAL A 548 -13.34 10.09 -17.29
CA VAL A 548 -13.82 8.72 -17.54
C VAL A 548 -14.10 8.53 -19.03
N ASN A 549 -13.78 7.34 -19.55
CA ASN A 549 -14.19 6.91 -20.87
C ASN A 549 -15.46 6.07 -20.76
N THR A 550 -16.45 6.38 -21.58
CA THR A 550 -17.66 5.59 -21.77
C THR A 550 -17.80 5.06 -23.21
N ASP A 551 -16.85 5.41 -24.08
CA ASP A 551 -16.79 4.91 -25.47
C ASP A 551 -16.31 3.46 -25.47
N SER A 552 -17.19 2.55 -25.84
CA SER A 552 -16.93 1.11 -25.93
C SER A 552 -16.71 0.62 -27.37
N ARG A 553 -16.43 1.52 -28.32
CA ARG A 553 -16.10 1.17 -29.71
C ARG A 553 -14.72 0.49 -29.80
N GLU A 554 -14.50 -0.27 -30.86
CA GLU A 554 -13.22 -0.93 -31.10
C GLU A 554 -12.07 0.06 -31.38
N CYS A 555 -12.39 1.21 -32.00
CA CYS A 555 -11.43 2.28 -32.29
C CYS A 555 -11.79 3.54 -31.47
N VAL A 556 -10.90 3.95 -30.58
CA VAL A 556 -11.07 5.12 -29.71
C VAL A 556 -9.99 6.16 -29.99
N ARG A 557 -10.43 7.42 -30.20
CA ARG A 557 -9.54 8.57 -30.40
C ARG A 557 -9.65 9.54 -29.25
N ILE A 558 -8.55 9.72 -28.54
CA ILE A 558 -8.45 10.72 -27.47
C ILE A 558 -8.34 12.11 -28.12
N PRO A 559 -9.16 13.09 -27.72
CA PRO A 559 -9.14 14.45 -28.28
C PRO A 559 -7.79 15.13 -28.15
N GLU A 560 -7.43 15.97 -29.15
CA GLU A 560 -6.12 16.65 -29.22
C GLU A 560 -5.79 17.58 -28.05
N GLU A 561 -6.83 18.19 -27.44
CA GLU A 561 -6.69 19.07 -26.28
C GLU A 561 -6.33 18.30 -24.99
N VAL A 562 -6.41 16.98 -24.98
CA VAL A 562 -6.14 16.16 -23.80
C VAL A 562 -4.64 16.09 -23.54
N VAL A 563 -4.23 16.46 -22.33
CA VAL A 563 -2.84 16.38 -21.84
C VAL A 563 -2.72 15.52 -20.58
N ALA A 564 -3.84 15.04 -20.04
CA ALA A 564 -3.86 14.19 -18.86
C ALA A 564 -4.99 13.15 -18.91
N ILE A 565 -4.78 12.02 -18.28
CA ILE A 565 -5.77 10.94 -18.11
C ILE A 565 -5.90 10.68 -16.61
N ALA A 566 -7.12 10.72 -16.11
CA ALA A 566 -7.40 10.47 -14.69
C ALA A 566 -7.14 8.99 -14.33
N PRO A 567 -6.87 8.69 -13.04
CA PRO A 567 -6.82 7.31 -12.57
C PRO A 567 -8.09 6.55 -12.96
N TYR A 568 -7.90 5.31 -13.39
CA TYR A 568 -8.97 4.39 -13.80
C TYR A 568 -9.89 4.86 -14.96
N ALA A 569 -9.53 5.92 -15.70
CA ALA A 569 -10.39 6.49 -16.73
C ALA A 569 -10.84 5.49 -17.82
N PHE A 570 -9.97 4.54 -18.20
CA PHE A 570 -10.24 3.46 -19.15
C PHE A 570 -10.26 2.07 -18.50
N ASN A 571 -10.34 2.00 -17.17
CA ASN A 571 -10.20 0.76 -16.48
C ASN A 571 -11.36 -0.20 -16.74
N GLY A 572 -11.02 -1.42 -17.17
CA GLY A 572 -11.99 -2.49 -17.39
C GLY A 572 -12.65 -2.48 -18.76
N ASP A 573 -12.30 -1.57 -19.68
CA ASP A 573 -12.79 -1.61 -21.06
C ASP A 573 -12.30 -2.89 -21.75
N ARG A 574 -13.19 -3.55 -22.53
CA ARG A 574 -12.96 -4.85 -23.16
C ARG A 574 -13.07 -4.84 -24.67
N ASN A 575 -13.50 -3.73 -25.26
CA ASN A 575 -13.84 -3.68 -26.68
C ASN A 575 -12.77 -2.94 -27.47
N ILE A 576 -12.00 -2.06 -26.85
CA ILE A 576 -11.00 -1.25 -27.54
C ILE A 576 -9.93 -2.16 -28.17
N ARG A 577 -9.74 -2.03 -29.48
CA ARG A 577 -8.71 -2.67 -30.27
C ARG A 577 -7.64 -1.70 -30.71
N GLU A 578 -8.07 -0.49 -31.06
CA GLU A 578 -7.22 0.57 -31.56
C GLU A 578 -7.39 1.81 -30.69
N LEU A 579 -6.30 2.36 -30.20
CA LEU A 579 -6.24 3.59 -29.41
C LEU A 579 -5.38 4.63 -30.12
N TYR A 580 -5.98 5.78 -30.41
CA TYR A 580 -5.31 6.95 -30.99
C TYR A 580 -5.12 8.02 -29.92
N LEU A 581 -3.90 8.43 -29.69
CA LEU A 581 -3.54 9.43 -28.68
C LEU A 581 -2.37 10.31 -29.15
N SER A 582 -2.11 11.41 -28.47
CA SER A 582 -0.97 12.29 -28.76
C SER A 582 0.07 12.21 -27.65
N ASN A 583 1.35 12.40 -27.98
CA ASN A 583 2.44 12.56 -27.03
C ASN A 583 2.34 13.84 -26.17
N ARG A 584 1.31 14.68 -26.39
CA ARG A 584 0.91 15.79 -25.51
C ARG A 584 0.42 15.31 -24.16
N ILE A 585 -0.01 14.06 -24.05
CA ILE A 585 -0.44 13.47 -22.77
C ILE A 585 0.79 13.27 -21.91
N LYS A 586 0.92 14.12 -20.87
CA LYS A 586 2.09 14.14 -19.97
C LYS A 586 1.80 13.49 -18.61
N LEU A 587 0.52 13.29 -18.27
CA LEU A 587 0.09 12.73 -16.99
C LEU A 587 -0.93 11.62 -17.24
N VAL A 588 -0.60 10.40 -16.82
CA VAL A 588 -1.52 9.27 -16.80
C VAL A 588 -1.62 8.79 -15.36
N GLY A 589 -2.81 8.90 -14.77
CA GLY A 589 -3.05 8.45 -13.41
C GLY A 589 -2.99 6.93 -13.30
N MET A 590 -2.86 6.43 -12.08
CA MET A 590 -2.80 4.99 -11.78
C MET A 590 -3.91 4.23 -12.51
N ARG A 591 -3.56 3.19 -13.28
CA ARG A 591 -4.51 2.42 -14.10
C ARG A 591 -5.39 3.26 -15.04
N GLY A 592 -4.96 4.48 -15.39
CA GLY A 592 -5.71 5.37 -16.29
C GLY A 592 -5.92 4.75 -17.67
N LEU A 593 -4.94 3.99 -18.16
CA LEU A 593 -4.98 3.21 -19.40
C LEU A 593 -4.97 1.69 -19.15
N ALA A 594 -5.58 1.22 -18.06
CA ALA A 594 -5.70 -0.21 -17.76
C ALA A 594 -6.89 -0.82 -18.53
N PHE A 595 -6.61 -1.51 -19.62
CA PHE A 595 -7.60 -2.17 -20.44
C PHE A 595 -7.77 -3.64 -20.03
N GLN A 596 -9.00 -4.16 -20.11
CA GLN A 596 -9.29 -5.60 -20.01
C GLN A 596 -9.56 -6.20 -21.40
N CYS A 597 -8.99 -5.62 -22.44
CA CYS A 597 -9.10 -6.05 -23.82
C CYS A 597 -7.72 -6.17 -24.46
N PHE A 598 -7.66 -6.84 -25.59
CA PHE A 598 -6.46 -6.90 -26.42
C PHE A 598 -6.43 -5.65 -27.30
N ILE A 599 -5.58 -4.71 -26.98
CA ILE A 599 -5.24 -3.62 -27.89
C ILE A 599 -4.32 -4.21 -28.98
N GLU A 600 -4.69 -3.98 -30.22
CA GLU A 600 -3.92 -4.41 -31.39
C GLU A 600 -2.99 -3.29 -31.89
N LEU A 601 -3.42 -2.04 -31.68
CA LEU A 601 -2.71 -0.85 -32.14
C LEU A 601 -2.85 0.29 -31.14
N ILE A 602 -1.73 0.92 -30.78
CA ILE A 602 -1.70 2.27 -30.23
C ILE A 602 -1.04 3.18 -31.26
N HIS A 603 -1.80 4.14 -31.82
CA HIS A 603 -1.28 5.16 -32.70
C HIS A 603 -0.98 6.42 -31.88
N ILE A 604 0.24 6.94 -32.01
CA ILE A 604 0.71 8.11 -31.25
C ILE A 604 1.07 9.23 -32.21
N ASP A 605 0.31 10.31 -32.17
CA ASP A 605 0.59 11.54 -32.88
C ASP A 605 1.66 12.36 -32.12
N LEU A 606 2.69 12.80 -32.83
CA LEU A 606 3.76 13.61 -32.28
C LEU A 606 3.45 15.11 -32.42
N GLU A 607 3.59 15.85 -31.35
CA GLU A 607 3.44 17.32 -31.32
C GLU A 607 4.49 18.00 -32.23
N GLU A 608 5.71 17.48 -32.21
CA GLU A 608 6.78 17.87 -33.10
C GLU A 608 7.33 16.63 -33.77
N PRO A 609 7.63 16.68 -35.10
CA PRO A 609 8.25 15.54 -35.78
C PRO A 609 9.59 15.18 -35.17
N ILE A 610 9.79 13.89 -34.86
CA ILE A 610 11.05 13.33 -34.37
C ILE A 610 11.65 12.48 -35.49
N GLU A 611 12.91 12.74 -35.85
CA GLU A 611 13.61 12.03 -36.95
C GLU A 611 12.82 12.01 -38.29
N GLY A 612 11.95 13.03 -38.50
CA GLY A 612 11.10 13.14 -39.68
C GLY A 612 9.75 12.42 -39.61
N HIS A 613 9.45 11.74 -38.53
CA HIS A 613 8.16 11.09 -38.29
C HIS A 613 7.21 12.03 -37.53
N SER A 614 5.98 12.17 -38.03
CA SER A 614 4.91 12.94 -37.38
C SER A 614 4.04 12.06 -36.48
N SER A 615 4.12 10.76 -36.61
CA SER A 615 3.40 9.76 -35.78
C SER A 615 4.12 8.43 -35.83
N PHE A 616 3.77 7.53 -34.93
CA PHE A 616 4.21 6.14 -34.98
C PHE A 616 3.16 5.21 -34.39
N ASP A 617 3.27 3.93 -34.78
CA ASP A 617 2.37 2.86 -34.36
C ASP A 617 3.08 1.93 -33.38
N VAL A 618 2.43 1.61 -32.28
CA VAL A 618 2.78 0.51 -31.39
C VAL A 618 1.81 -0.63 -31.66
N ARG A 619 2.29 -1.71 -32.29
CA ARG A 619 1.47 -2.87 -32.67
C ARG A 619 1.67 -4.01 -31.68
N PHE A 620 0.57 -4.59 -31.24
CA PHE A 620 0.57 -5.77 -30.38
C PHE A 620 0.21 -6.98 -31.24
N PRO A 621 1.07 -8.00 -31.30
CA PRO A 621 0.78 -9.21 -32.08
C PRO A 621 -0.41 -9.96 -31.48
N GLU A 622 -1.08 -10.74 -32.32
CA GLU A 622 -2.16 -11.61 -31.88
C GLU A 622 -1.64 -12.63 -30.87
N ILE A 623 -2.18 -12.58 -29.65
CA ILE A 623 -1.86 -13.50 -28.56
C ILE A 623 -2.91 -14.61 -28.58
N ASP A 624 -2.52 -15.87 -28.39
CA ASP A 624 -3.45 -16.98 -28.32
C ASP A 624 -4.49 -16.79 -27.19
N ARG A 625 -5.74 -16.55 -27.59
CA ARG A 625 -6.87 -16.27 -26.69
C ARG A 625 -7.32 -17.48 -25.87
N SER A 626 -6.82 -18.67 -26.14
CA SER A 626 -7.17 -19.91 -25.42
C SER A 626 -6.54 -20.01 -24.03
N VAL A 627 -5.46 -19.27 -23.76
CA VAL A 627 -4.73 -19.26 -22.51
C VAL A 627 -5.12 -18.01 -21.71
N LYS A 628 -6.03 -18.16 -20.72
CA LYS A 628 -6.43 -17.18 -19.70
C LYS A 628 -6.35 -15.71 -20.11
N GLN A 629 -7.43 -14.97 -19.95
CA GLN A 629 -7.50 -13.53 -20.16
C GLN A 629 -6.28 -12.83 -19.52
N ILE A 630 -5.36 -12.41 -20.35
CA ILE A 630 -4.21 -11.62 -19.95
C ILE A 630 -4.75 -10.19 -19.79
N GLU A 631 -4.83 -9.72 -18.57
CA GLU A 631 -4.96 -8.30 -18.28
C GLU A 631 -3.62 -7.67 -18.66
N LEU A 632 -3.53 -7.08 -19.85
CA LEU A 632 -2.47 -6.12 -20.15
C LEU A 632 -2.82 -4.85 -19.34
N ALA A 633 -2.59 -4.91 -18.04
CA ALA A 633 -2.59 -3.74 -17.22
C ALA A 633 -1.29 -2.99 -17.52
N PHE A 634 -1.35 -1.99 -18.38
CA PHE A 634 -0.35 -0.93 -18.38
C PHE A 634 -0.51 -0.16 -17.06
N SER A 635 0.06 -0.70 -15.99
CA SER A 635 0.21 0.04 -14.76
C SER A 635 1.38 1.00 -14.99
N VAL A 636 1.06 2.18 -15.47
CA VAL A 636 2.01 3.29 -15.49
C VAL A 636 2.09 3.80 -14.05
N PRO A 637 3.28 3.83 -13.41
CA PRO A 637 3.44 4.45 -12.10
C PRO A 637 2.97 5.91 -12.13
N ASP A 638 2.43 6.40 -11.03
CA ASP A 638 2.02 7.79 -10.88
C ASP A 638 3.10 8.73 -11.45
N HIS A 639 2.70 9.68 -12.34
CA HIS A 639 3.52 10.70 -12.96
C HIS A 639 4.42 10.30 -14.16
N VAL A 640 3.99 9.36 -14.98
CA VAL A 640 4.78 8.96 -16.14
C VAL A 640 4.18 9.51 -17.44
N SER A 641 5.03 10.10 -18.30
CA SER A 641 4.66 10.60 -19.62
C SER A 641 4.37 9.45 -20.60
N VAL A 642 3.74 9.76 -21.74
CA VAL A 642 3.56 8.78 -22.84
C VAL A 642 4.90 8.22 -23.31
N GLU A 643 5.98 9.03 -23.26
CA GLU A 643 7.35 8.56 -23.54
C GLU A 643 7.75 7.40 -22.64
N ALA A 644 7.34 7.40 -21.37
CA ALA A 644 7.63 6.29 -20.48
C ALA A 644 6.71 5.07 -20.67
N ILE A 645 5.54 5.23 -21.31
CA ILE A 645 4.77 4.07 -21.80
C ILE A 645 5.55 3.38 -22.90
N LEU A 646 6.19 4.16 -23.78
CA LEU A 646 7.04 3.63 -24.85
C LEU A 646 8.32 3.00 -24.31
N ASP A 647 8.98 3.65 -23.36
CA ASP A 647 10.14 3.09 -22.68
C ASP A 647 9.81 1.79 -21.94
N HIS A 648 8.60 1.67 -21.38
CA HIS A 648 8.10 0.43 -20.78
C HIS A 648 7.84 -0.64 -21.85
N TYR A 649 7.28 -0.27 -22.98
CA TYR A 649 7.06 -1.17 -24.09
C TYR A 649 8.37 -1.66 -24.71
N ASP A 650 9.36 -0.77 -24.86
CA ASP A 650 10.66 -1.06 -25.49
C ASP A 650 11.59 -1.95 -24.64
N GLY A 651 11.26 -2.29 -23.43
CA GLY A 651 12.15 -3.14 -22.68
C GLY A 651 12.09 -3.06 -21.16
N SER A 652 11.50 -2.04 -20.57
CA SER A 652 11.32 -2.01 -19.12
C SER A 652 10.20 -2.95 -18.64
N ILE A 653 9.33 -3.41 -19.55
CA ILE A 653 8.43 -4.55 -19.35
C ILE A 653 9.21 -5.84 -19.00
N VAL A 654 10.49 -5.89 -19.35
CA VAL A 654 11.36 -7.05 -19.16
C VAL A 654 12.25 -6.93 -17.92
N SER A 655 12.32 -5.77 -17.26
CA SER A 655 13.19 -5.55 -16.12
C SER A 655 12.44 -5.32 -14.80
N GLY A 656 12.57 -6.24 -13.86
CA GLY A 656 12.23 -6.05 -12.45
C GLY A 656 10.74 -6.22 -12.10
N SER A 657 10.19 -5.38 -11.26
CA SER A 657 8.87 -5.53 -10.63
C SER A 657 7.66 -5.58 -11.58
N SER A 658 7.80 -5.04 -12.80
CA SER A 658 6.76 -5.14 -13.83
C SER A 658 6.74 -6.51 -14.50
N TYR A 659 7.91 -7.17 -14.61
CA TYR A 659 8.06 -8.51 -15.14
C TYR A 659 7.41 -9.57 -14.23
N ASP A 660 7.63 -9.47 -12.91
CA ASP A 660 7.04 -10.38 -11.94
C ASP A 660 5.49 -10.27 -11.95
N ALA A 661 4.95 -9.07 -12.10
CA ALA A 661 3.51 -8.85 -12.23
C ALA A 661 2.93 -9.40 -13.55
N MET A 662 3.68 -9.39 -14.64
CA MET A 662 3.28 -9.98 -15.92
C MET A 662 3.45 -11.50 -15.94
N VAL A 663 4.50 -12.03 -15.32
CA VAL A 663 4.73 -13.48 -15.16
C VAL A 663 3.68 -14.09 -14.24
N ASP A 664 3.34 -13.42 -13.14
CA ASP A 664 2.21 -13.80 -12.27
C ASP A 664 0.85 -13.66 -12.98
N GLY A 665 0.75 -12.76 -13.96
CA GLY A 665 -0.42 -12.58 -14.83
C GLY A 665 -0.57 -13.63 -15.92
N GLY A 666 0.42 -14.51 -16.15
CA GLY A 666 0.37 -15.63 -17.09
C GLY A 666 0.77 -15.32 -18.54
N ILE A 667 1.46 -14.20 -18.82
CA ILE A 667 2.11 -13.97 -20.13
C ILE A 667 3.37 -14.82 -20.18
N GLY A 668 3.36 -15.82 -21.04
CA GLY A 668 4.52 -16.68 -21.25
C GLY A 668 5.63 -15.96 -22.04
N LEU A 669 6.87 -16.42 -21.88
CA LEU A 669 8.04 -15.96 -22.62
C LEU A 669 7.78 -15.90 -24.15
N TYR A 670 6.90 -16.75 -24.66
CA TYR A 670 6.55 -16.81 -26.07
C TYR A 670 5.78 -15.58 -26.57
N ASP A 671 4.74 -15.17 -25.84
CA ASP A 671 3.95 -13.99 -26.19
C ASP A 671 4.78 -12.71 -26.04
N GLN A 672 5.62 -12.66 -25.02
CA GLN A 672 6.58 -11.59 -24.82
C GLN A 672 7.57 -11.49 -25.98
N SER A 673 8.07 -12.63 -26.49
CA SER A 673 8.98 -12.65 -27.63
C SER A 673 8.31 -12.13 -28.92
N LYS A 674 7.01 -12.40 -29.14
CA LYS A 674 6.24 -11.85 -30.27
C LYS A 674 6.13 -10.32 -30.17
N MET A 675 5.92 -9.78 -28.98
CA MET A 675 5.92 -8.32 -28.75
C MET A 675 7.28 -7.70 -29.07
N ILE A 676 8.36 -8.30 -28.57
CA ILE A 676 9.73 -7.84 -28.85
C ILE A 676 10.06 -7.92 -30.34
N ILE A 677 9.69 -9.00 -31.03
CA ILE A 677 9.86 -9.16 -32.47
C ILE A 677 9.15 -8.03 -33.24
N ALA A 678 7.87 -7.80 -32.93
CA ALA A 678 7.11 -6.72 -33.58
C ALA A 678 7.79 -5.36 -33.39
N ARG A 679 8.31 -5.09 -32.22
CA ARG A 679 9.02 -3.84 -31.91
C ARG A 679 10.37 -3.72 -32.59
N LEU A 680 11.13 -4.80 -32.70
CA LEU A 680 12.42 -4.85 -33.43
C LEU A 680 12.26 -4.71 -34.93
N LYS A 681 11.10 -5.13 -35.47
CA LYS A 681 10.77 -4.97 -36.90
C LYS A 681 10.38 -3.54 -37.25
N ASP A 682 9.82 -2.80 -36.32
CA ASP A 682 9.47 -1.38 -36.45
C ASP A 682 10.11 -0.55 -35.31
N PRO A 683 11.42 -0.29 -35.35
CA PRO A 683 12.19 0.31 -34.25
C PRO A 683 12.10 1.84 -34.20
N VAL A 684 11.01 2.45 -34.66
CA VAL A 684 10.83 3.91 -34.62
C VAL A 684 10.98 4.42 -33.18
N LEU A 685 11.91 5.37 -32.95
CA LEU A 685 12.23 5.96 -31.65
C LEU A 685 12.77 4.95 -30.59
N MET A 686 13.24 3.79 -31.00
CA MET A 686 13.85 2.83 -30.07
C MET A 686 15.24 3.31 -29.65
N THR A 687 15.46 3.46 -28.34
CA THR A 687 16.76 3.85 -27.80
C THR A 687 17.79 2.72 -27.95
N PRO A 688 19.10 3.02 -28.07
CA PRO A 688 20.14 2.00 -28.10
C PRO A 688 20.14 1.08 -26.87
N SER A 689 19.77 1.61 -25.70
CA SER A 689 19.65 0.84 -24.47
C SER A 689 18.53 -0.17 -24.53
N ASN A 690 17.35 0.24 -25.01
CA ASN A 690 16.17 -0.63 -25.15
C ASN A 690 16.40 -1.69 -26.21
N ARG A 691 17.01 -1.32 -27.34
CA ARG A 691 17.41 -2.28 -28.36
C ARG A 691 18.36 -3.34 -27.80
N SER A 692 19.38 -2.93 -27.06
CA SER A 692 20.33 -3.86 -26.43
C SER A 692 19.67 -4.81 -25.44
N MET A 693 18.64 -4.35 -24.73
CA MET A 693 17.88 -5.18 -23.79
C MET A 693 17.00 -6.20 -24.56
N CYS A 694 16.26 -5.77 -25.58
CA CYS A 694 15.51 -6.67 -26.47
C CYS A 694 16.42 -7.73 -27.08
N ASP A 695 17.58 -7.34 -27.64
CA ASP A 695 18.58 -8.25 -28.18
C ASP A 695 19.05 -9.29 -27.15
N ARG A 696 19.28 -8.87 -25.90
CA ARG A 696 19.69 -9.77 -24.82
C ARG A 696 18.63 -10.81 -24.51
N VAL A 697 17.36 -10.38 -24.37
CA VAL A 697 16.25 -11.30 -24.09
C VAL A 697 16.08 -12.31 -25.21
N MET A 698 16.08 -11.86 -26.47
CA MET A 698 15.92 -12.71 -27.65
C MET A 698 17.04 -13.72 -27.75
N ARG A 699 18.32 -13.32 -27.60
CA ARG A 699 19.47 -14.21 -27.64
C ARG A 699 19.52 -15.22 -26.50
N SER A 700 19.22 -14.78 -25.28
CA SER A 700 19.26 -15.65 -24.10
C SER A 700 18.18 -16.72 -24.11
N ASN A 701 17.05 -16.50 -24.79
CA ASN A 701 15.90 -17.39 -24.78
C ASN A 701 15.57 -17.96 -26.16
N LEU A 702 16.48 -17.84 -27.15
CA LEU A 702 16.27 -18.23 -28.53
C LEU A 702 15.68 -19.63 -28.67
N VAL A 703 16.30 -20.61 -28.03
CA VAL A 703 15.88 -22.02 -28.11
C VAL A 703 14.48 -22.23 -27.56
N ASP A 704 14.21 -21.64 -26.38
CA ASP A 704 12.89 -21.76 -25.73
C ASP A 704 11.78 -21.09 -26.55
N ILE A 705 12.06 -19.94 -27.18
CA ILE A 705 11.14 -19.25 -28.08
C ILE A 705 10.79 -20.13 -29.28
N ILE A 706 11.79 -20.71 -29.97
CA ILE A 706 11.55 -21.55 -31.11
C ILE A 706 10.86 -22.87 -30.75
N VAL A 707 11.21 -23.49 -29.60
CA VAL A 707 10.53 -24.69 -29.11
C VAL A 707 9.03 -24.39 -28.79
N ARG A 708 8.73 -23.22 -28.33
CA ARG A 708 7.34 -22.82 -28.08
C ARG A 708 6.63 -22.46 -29.38
N ALA A 709 7.29 -21.80 -30.33
CA ALA A 709 6.78 -21.60 -31.68
C ALA A 709 6.42 -22.92 -32.34
N ALA A 710 7.26 -23.95 -32.17
CA ALA A 710 6.99 -25.30 -32.67
C ALA A 710 5.70 -25.90 -32.05
N ARG A 711 5.47 -25.71 -30.76
CA ARG A 711 4.22 -26.19 -30.07
C ARG A 711 2.95 -25.53 -30.61
N HIS A 712 3.06 -24.32 -31.15
CA HIS A 712 1.95 -23.54 -31.69
C HIS A 712 1.88 -23.57 -33.24
N ASP A 713 2.75 -24.32 -33.92
CA ASP A 713 2.95 -24.32 -35.40
C ASP A 713 3.10 -22.90 -35.99
N ASP A 714 3.76 -22.00 -35.20
CA ASP A 714 3.93 -20.58 -35.54
C ASP A 714 5.25 -20.38 -36.32
N ARG A 715 5.21 -20.63 -37.64
CA ARG A 715 6.37 -20.47 -38.52
C ARG A 715 6.80 -19.03 -38.69
N GLN A 716 5.88 -18.07 -38.51
CA GLN A 716 6.17 -16.67 -38.68
C GLN A 716 7.22 -16.20 -37.66
N VAL A 717 7.17 -16.69 -36.40
CA VAL A 717 8.19 -16.39 -35.39
C VAL A 717 9.57 -16.87 -35.83
N VAL A 718 9.68 -18.04 -36.50
CA VAL A 718 10.95 -18.56 -37.01
C VAL A 718 11.49 -17.66 -38.09
N ASP A 719 10.64 -17.24 -39.04
CA ASP A 719 11.02 -16.34 -40.14
C ASP A 719 11.46 -14.98 -39.59
N ASP A 720 10.73 -14.44 -38.66
CA ASP A 720 11.05 -13.17 -38.00
C ASP A 720 12.39 -13.24 -37.24
N MET A 721 12.67 -14.35 -36.55
CA MET A 721 13.96 -14.59 -35.88
C MET A 721 15.13 -14.72 -36.86
N LEU A 722 14.87 -15.28 -38.04
CA LEU A 722 15.84 -15.34 -39.12
C LEU A 722 16.11 -13.95 -39.70
N ASP A 723 15.06 -13.19 -40.01
CA ASP A 723 15.15 -11.84 -40.60
C ASP A 723 15.86 -10.85 -39.67
N LEU A 724 15.59 -10.94 -38.36
CA LEU A 724 16.24 -10.14 -37.31
C LEU A 724 17.68 -10.62 -37.00
N GLY A 725 18.15 -11.72 -37.59
CA GLY A 725 19.49 -12.22 -37.35
C GLY A 725 19.75 -12.91 -36.03
N TYR A 726 18.70 -13.37 -35.34
CA TYR A 726 18.84 -14.18 -34.12
C TYR A 726 19.08 -15.66 -34.46
N LEU A 727 18.46 -16.17 -35.50
CA LEU A 727 18.70 -17.51 -36.03
C LEU A 727 19.87 -17.45 -37.00
N THR A 728 20.95 -18.14 -36.68
CA THR A 728 22.24 -18.08 -37.42
C THR A 728 22.77 -19.46 -37.70
N LYS A 729 23.83 -19.53 -38.56
CA LYS A 729 24.51 -20.79 -38.85
C LYS A 729 25.07 -21.47 -37.58
N ASP A 730 25.46 -20.68 -36.60
CA ASP A 730 26.13 -21.20 -35.39
C ASP A 730 25.15 -21.81 -34.38
N ASN A 731 23.84 -21.42 -34.42
CA ASN A 731 22.84 -21.86 -33.45
C ASN A 731 21.71 -22.70 -34.04
N ILE A 732 21.55 -22.75 -35.37
CA ILE A 732 20.46 -23.48 -36.05
C ILE A 732 20.44 -24.97 -35.70
N ASP A 733 21.61 -25.60 -35.50
CA ASP A 733 21.70 -27.02 -35.18
C ASP A 733 21.12 -27.35 -33.81
N ILE A 734 21.44 -26.53 -32.84
CA ILE A 734 20.91 -26.66 -31.45
C ILE A 734 19.39 -26.44 -31.45
N VAL A 735 18.91 -25.47 -32.22
CA VAL A 735 17.49 -25.17 -32.36
C VAL A 735 16.72 -26.33 -33.00
N VAL A 736 17.24 -26.92 -34.10
CA VAL A 736 16.66 -28.09 -34.78
C VAL A 736 16.61 -29.30 -33.85
N GLU A 737 17.71 -29.60 -33.15
CA GLU A 737 17.76 -30.69 -32.15
C GLU A 737 16.68 -30.52 -31.05
N ARG A 738 16.60 -29.37 -30.48
CA ARG A 738 15.62 -29.08 -29.39
C ARG A 738 14.18 -29.04 -29.86
N ALA A 739 13.92 -28.54 -31.08
CA ALA A 739 12.57 -28.58 -31.66
C ALA A 739 12.13 -30.03 -31.98
N SER A 740 13.05 -30.90 -32.33
CA SER A 740 12.74 -32.32 -32.58
C SER A 740 12.34 -33.06 -31.28
N ASP A 741 12.82 -32.66 -30.13
CA ASP A 741 12.46 -33.22 -28.83
C ASP A 741 10.96 -33.02 -28.51
N VAL A 742 10.31 -32.04 -29.12
CA VAL A 742 8.87 -31.73 -28.93
C VAL A 742 7.96 -32.62 -29.78
N GLN A 743 8.54 -33.49 -30.63
CA GLN A 743 7.84 -34.40 -31.55
C GLN A 743 6.95 -33.71 -32.61
N ASP A 744 7.23 -32.45 -32.93
CA ASP A 744 6.58 -31.74 -34.03
C ASP A 744 7.38 -31.94 -35.35
N ALA A 745 6.95 -32.91 -36.12
CA ALA A 745 7.61 -33.23 -37.40
C ALA A 745 7.48 -32.09 -38.44
N ALA A 746 6.40 -31.29 -38.38
CA ALA A 746 6.16 -30.22 -39.35
C ALA A 746 7.10 -29.05 -39.12
N MET A 747 7.26 -28.61 -37.89
CA MET A 747 8.18 -27.53 -37.52
C MET A 747 9.64 -27.97 -37.62
N THR A 748 9.96 -29.19 -37.23
CA THR A 748 11.31 -29.74 -37.40
C THR A 748 11.69 -29.80 -38.90
N GLY A 749 10.77 -30.24 -39.74
CA GLY A 749 10.94 -30.22 -41.20
C GLY A 749 11.15 -28.82 -41.77
N TYR A 750 10.39 -27.85 -41.23
CA TYR A 750 10.52 -26.45 -41.63
C TYR A 750 11.88 -25.86 -41.21
N LEU A 751 12.32 -26.08 -39.98
CA LEU A 751 13.66 -25.64 -39.52
C LEU A 751 14.82 -26.28 -40.31
N LEU A 752 14.68 -27.55 -40.71
CA LEU A 752 15.66 -28.22 -41.61
C LEU A 752 15.67 -27.58 -42.99
N GLU A 753 14.53 -27.17 -43.54
CA GLU A 753 14.44 -26.44 -44.79
C GLU A 753 15.08 -25.06 -44.70
N VAL A 754 14.80 -24.30 -43.58
CA VAL A 754 15.46 -23.01 -43.27
C VAL A 754 16.97 -23.20 -43.21
N LYS A 755 17.45 -24.23 -42.50
CA LYS A 755 18.87 -24.54 -42.41
C LYS A 755 19.47 -24.79 -43.80
N ARG A 756 18.83 -25.62 -44.64
CA ARG A 756 19.28 -25.92 -45.98
C ARG A 756 19.31 -24.68 -46.87
N ARG A 757 18.26 -23.87 -46.85
CA ARG A 757 18.06 -22.72 -47.73
C ARG A 757 18.96 -21.54 -47.41
N PHE A 758 19.13 -21.22 -46.15
CA PHE A 758 19.81 -20.00 -45.71
C PHE A 758 21.25 -20.23 -45.20
N PHE A 759 21.54 -21.41 -44.66
CA PHE A 759 22.84 -21.67 -44.05
C PHE A 759 23.69 -22.72 -44.78
N GLY A 760 23.17 -23.36 -45.85
CA GLY A 760 23.86 -24.31 -46.73
C GLY A 760 24.42 -25.52 -45.96
N SER A 761 23.75 -26.65 -45.93
CA SER A 761 24.40 -27.89 -45.50
C SER A 761 25.25 -28.44 -46.67
N GLN A 762 26.52 -28.69 -46.45
CA GLN A 762 27.17 -29.77 -47.20
C GLN A 762 26.39 -31.05 -46.85
N LEU A 763 25.65 -31.59 -47.81
CA LEU A 763 25.14 -32.95 -47.73
C LEU A 763 26.35 -33.82 -47.43
N MET A 764 26.36 -34.51 -46.29
CA MET A 764 27.20 -35.68 -46.14
C MET A 764 26.71 -36.66 -47.25
N ASP A 765 27.53 -36.92 -48.25
CA ASP A 765 27.37 -38.07 -49.12
C ASP A 765 27.39 -39.32 -48.21
N PHE A 766 26.23 -39.88 -47.94
CA PHE A 766 26.15 -41.28 -47.54
C PHE A 766 26.36 -42.11 -48.80
N ASP A 767 27.61 -42.52 -49.08
CA ASP A 767 27.88 -43.65 -49.88
C ASP A 767 27.20 -44.88 -49.28
N LEU A 768 26.22 -45.43 -50.01
CA LEU A 768 25.61 -46.72 -49.78
C LEU A 768 26.60 -47.88 -50.07
#